data_7a6d7caefcfc102c4bbbc204143a1a9e
#
_entry.id   7a6d7caefcfc102c4bbbc204143a1a9e
#
_cell.length_a   1.000
_cell.length_b   1.000
_cell.length_c   1.000
_cell.angle_alpha   90.00
_cell.angle_beta   90.00
_cell.angle_gamma   90.00
#
_symmetry.space_group_name_H-M   'P 1'
#
loop_
_entity.id
_entity.type
_entity.pdbx_description
1 polymer ?
#
loop_
_entity_poly.entity_id
_entity_poly.type
_entity_poly.pdbx_seq_one_letter_code
_entity_poly.pdbx_strand_id
1 'polypeptide(L)'
;MRLAPPAAWGARRLAWICLILLAISCQIPAGAQAPSSARFARIDELVRDAMAARLTPGAVVVVGQGDQALYEKAIGLRASVPTDEPMTLDTVFDLASMTKVVGTTTAVMTLIEDGRLRLNDTVASHIPGFERYGKASITIRHLMTHVSGLRPDIDLDPWTGYDAAIQRAIDEVPTSAPGAAFVYSDINFFLLGDIVQRVTGQSLDAYLKARVFGPLRMTDTGFLPPKALLPRIAPTERCADQDAWPCKRPDAPPLRGIVHDPTARRMGGIAGHAGLFSTAHDLQIFARMLVGKGRVGDTRVLSEASVRAMTSPQTPAGMTSVRGLGWDIDTSYSSNRGDLYPVGPSYGHTGFTGTSLWVDPTSNSYVIFLASRLHPDGTGDVGVLRSKIATVAAGIIYGGSTSVLGTFDGRSTRDDSSVRRTSVEPPSNTRRTTLPGIDVLARDGFKLLRGKKVGLITNHTGRSRDGKSTIDLLHAAPGVQLVALFSPEHGIRGVVDADVPADKDEATGLPIHSLFYKGGTGRPPEGSLAGIDTLVLDLQDVGTRFYTYQLAMGYAMEEAARHKIAVVVLDRPNPINGWQIEGPLSPEPGASESPNTYIAYMPMPIRHGLTMGELARMYNDERHLNVALTVVAMENWRRDDWYDDSGLAWINPSPNMRNLNQAALYPGIGAFELSNVSVGRGTDQPFEQFGAPWIDGVRLAEVLNARHIAGVRFYPVAFTPNASKYANEECRGVFMVITNRNALQPVRMGLEIVSALASMYGNAFDPSSTWRLFGSREPIERVRRGEDPAAVSAAWSTDEARWRRLRAKYLLYR
;
A
#
# COMPACT_ATOMS: atom_id res chain seq x y z
N MET A 1 74.51 -44.71 48.14
CA MET A 1 74.80 -43.69 47.17
C MET A 1 73.45 -43.05 46.81
N ARG A 2 73.22 -41.88 47.38
CA ARG A 2 71.93 -41.13 47.13
C ARG A 2 72.20 -40.03 46.15
N LEU A 3 71.45 -39.96 45.07
CA LEU A 3 71.48 -38.91 44.12
C LEU A 3 70.32 -37.90 44.39
N ALA A 4 70.67 -36.67 44.50
CA ALA A 4 69.73 -35.53 44.75
C ALA A 4 69.04 -35.10 43.45
N PRO A 5 67.82 -34.46 43.52
CA PRO A 5 67.07 -34.04 42.34
C PRO A 5 67.52 -32.66 41.88
N PRO A 6 67.37 -32.31 40.55
CA PRO A 6 67.77 -31.03 40.04
C PRO A 6 66.66 -30.01 40.23
N ALA A 7 67.11 -28.78 40.34
CA ALA A 7 66.35 -27.59 40.72
C ALA A 7 65.26 -27.11 39.74
N ALA A 8 64.19 -26.55 40.31
CA ALA A 8 63.07 -25.85 39.68
C ALA A 8 63.48 -24.50 39.05
N TRP A 9 63.69 -24.44 37.77
CA TRP A 9 63.96 -23.23 36.99
C TRP A 9 63.13 -23.10 35.74
N GLY A 10 61.94 -23.67 35.68
CA GLY A 10 61.05 -23.65 34.53
C GLY A 10 59.69 -22.90 34.73
N ALA A 11 59.26 -22.72 35.97
CA ALA A 11 57.88 -22.30 36.24
C ALA A 11 57.58 -20.80 36.22
N ARG A 12 58.60 -19.93 36.26
CA ARG A 12 58.41 -18.45 36.31
C ARG A 12 58.43 -17.76 34.95
N ARG A 13 58.89 -18.39 33.87
CA ARG A 13 58.85 -17.81 32.52
C ARG A 13 57.59 -18.17 31.74
N LEU A 14 56.93 -19.28 32.02
CA LEU A 14 55.64 -19.62 31.42
C LEU A 14 54.47 -18.77 31.96
N ALA A 15 54.53 -18.37 33.25
CA ALA A 15 53.47 -17.55 33.86
C ALA A 15 53.44 -16.11 33.27
N TRP A 16 54.57 -15.57 32.84
CA TRP A 16 54.62 -14.26 32.22
C TRP A 16 54.23 -14.25 30.75
N ILE A 17 54.43 -15.31 30.04
CA ILE A 17 53.99 -15.48 28.62
C ILE A 17 52.49 -15.71 28.56
N CYS A 18 51.89 -16.45 29.50
CA CYS A 18 50.43 -16.62 29.59
C CYS A 18 49.71 -15.32 30.02
N LEU A 19 50.32 -14.50 30.87
CA LEU A 19 49.75 -13.21 31.24
C LEU A 19 49.88 -12.14 30.14
N ILE A 20 50.89 -12.18 29.26
CA ILE A 20 51.01 -11.31 28.10
C ILE A 20 50.06 -11.76 26.95
N LEU A 21 49.84 -13.05 26.79
CA LEU A 21 48.90 -13.61 25.82
C LEU A 21 47.43 -13.42 26.25
N LEU A 22 47.13 -13.34 27.55
CA LEU A 22 45.82 -12.95 28.09
C LEU A 22 45.54 -11.45 28.01
N ALA A 23 46.58 -10.63 27.98
CA ALA A 23 46.41 -9.19 27.82
C ALA A 23 46.31 -8.70 26.37
N ILE A 24 46.66 -9.56 25.38
CA ILE A 24 46.56 -9.24 23.95
C ILE A 24 45.25 -9.79 23.31
N SER A 25 44.51 -10.70 23.98
CA SER A 25 43.22 -11.23 23.50
C SER A 25 42.00 -10.46 23.95
N CYS A 26 42.12 -9.25 24.54
CA CYS A 26 41.00 -8.42 24.98
C CYS A 26 41.06 -7.00 24.42
N GLN A 27 41.38 -6.88 23.11
CA GLN A 27 41.13 -5.66 22.33
C GLN A 27 40.56 -6.06 20.98
N ILE A 28 39.37 -6.65 21.01
CA ILE A 28 38.43 -6.51 19.92
C ILE A 28 37.83 -5.09 20.11
N PRO A 29 37.97 -4.19 19.13
CA PRO A 29 37.24 -2.94 19.22
C PRO A 29 35.76 -3.34 19.16
N ALA A 30 35.07 -3.21 20.27
CA ALA A 30 33.62 -3.14 20.29
C ALA A 30 33.24 -1.94 19.45
N GLY A 31 33.01 -2.16 18.18
CA GLY A 31 32.20 -1.25 17.38
C GLY A 31 30.89 -1.10 18.14
N ALA A 32 30.69 0.02 18.80
CA ALA A 32 29.47 0.33 19.50
C ALA A 32 28.35 0.33 18.45
N GLN A 33 27.66 -0.80 18.32
CA GLN A 33 26.33 -0.82 17.74
C GLN A 33 25.51 0.18 18.57
N ALA A 34 25.07 1.25 17.93
CA ALA A 34 24.05 2.11 18.52
C ALA A 34 22.93 1.21 19.04
N PRO A 35 22.39 1.44 20.25
CA PRO A 35 21.38 0.57 20.82
C PRO A 35 20.25 0.42 19.78
N SER A 36 19.86 -0.83 19.52
CA SER A 36 18.83 -1.18 18.52
C SER A 36 17.53 -0.36 18.68
N SER A 37 17.25 0.07 19.90
CA SER A 37 16.13 0.93 20.27
C SER A 37 16.11 2.30 19.60
N ALA A 38 17.26 2.91 19.30
CA ALA A 38 17.29 4.25 18.66
C ALA A 38 16.74 4.21 17.21
N ARG A 39 16.89 3.09 16.50
CA ARG A 39 16.38 2.93 15.13
C ARG A 39 14.84 2.91 15.07
N PHE A 40 14.18 2.48 16.15
CA PHE A 40 12.73 2.39 16.26
C PHE A 40 12.08 3.59 16.97
N ALA A 41 12.83 4.63 17.33
CA ALA A 41 12.33 5.79 18.06
C ALA A 41 11.11 6.45 17.38
N ARG A 42 11.02 6.34 16.04
CA ARG A 42 9.86 6.85 15.28
C ARG A 42 8.55 6.13 15.64
N ILE A 43 8.60 4.88 16.05
CA ILE A 43 7.40 4.14 16.53
C ILE A 43 6.86 4.78 17.80
N ASP A 44 7.75 5.14 18.73
CA ASP A 44 7.36 5.83 19.98
C ASP A 44 6.62 7.14 19.70
N GLU A 45 7.14 7.93 18.75
CA GLU A 45 6.54 9.21 18.36
C GLU A 45 5.16 8.99 17.74
N LEU A 46 5.04 8.04 16.81
CA LEU A 46 3.77 7.73 16.16
C LEU A 46 2.67 7.33 17.17
N VAL A 47 3.02 6.53 18.17
CA VAL A 47 2.07 6.15 19.23
C VAL A 47 1.71 7.34 20.09
N ARG A 48 2.69 8.20 20.50
CA ARG A 48 2.39 9.41 21.27
C ARG A 48 1.53 10.41 20.49
N ASP A 49 1.79 10.58 19.20
CA ASP A 49 0.98 11.44 18.33
C ASP A 49 -0.48 10.94 18.28
N ALA A 50 -0.69 9.62 18.17
CA ALA A 50 -2.01 9.02 18.20
C ALA A 50 -2.72 9.17 19.55
N MET A 51 -1.97 9.07 20.66
CA MET A 51 -2.51 9.35 22.00
C MET A 51 -2.93 10.82 22.14
N ALA A 52 -2.09 11.76 21.70
CA ALA A 52 -2.41 13.19 21.71
C ALA A 52 -3.65 13.50 20.85
N ALA A 53 -3.85 12.78 19.75
CA ALA A 53 -5.03 12.88 18.90
C ALA A 53 -6.24 12.07 19.43
N ARG A 54 -6.15 11.44 20.61
CA ARG A 54 -7.19 10.61 21.23
C ARG A 54 -7.64 9.42 20.38
N LEU A 55 -6.77 8.88 19.54
CA LEU A 55 -7.06 7.72 18.70
C LEU A 55 -6.91 6.40 19.49
N THR A 56 -6.13 6.40 20.55
CA THR A 56 -5.95 5.30 21.51
C THR A 56 -5.37 5.84 22.83
N PRO A 57 -5.67 5.25 23.99
CA PRO A 57 -5.03 5.63 25.24
C PRO A 57 -3.57 5.18 25.34
N GLY A 58 -3.19 4.17 24.59
CA GLY A 58 -1.84 3.60 24.54
C GLY A 58 -1.76 2.36 23.68
N ALA A 59 -0.58 1.78 23.54
CA ALA A 59 -0.34 0.56 22.79
C ALA A 59 0.86 -0.24 23.31
N VAL A 60 0.85 -1.55 23.02
CA VAL A 60 2.05 -2.40 23.04
C VAL A 60 2.43 -2.69 21.59
N VAL A 61 3.70 -2.43 21.25
CA VAL A 61 4.22 -2.66 19.91
C VAL A 61 5.41 -3.60 19.96
N VAL A 62 5.42 -4.59 19.10
CA VAL A 62 6.55 -5.51 18.93
C VAL A 62 6.91 -5.57 17.46
N VAL A 63 8.21 -5.47 17.18
CA VAL A 63 8.80 -5.81 15.88
C VAL A 63 9.79 -6.92 16.11
N GLY A 64 9.57 -8.08 15.48
CA GLY A 64 10.43 -9.23 15.61
C GLY A 64 11.00 -9.70 14.29
N GLN A 65 12.14 -10.41 14.36
CA GLN A 65 12.75 -11.08 13.21
C GLN A 65 13.35 -12.42 13.67
N GLY A 66 12.89 -13.50 13.07
CA GLY A 66 13.21 -14.85 13.56
C GLY A 66 12.78 -15.00 15.02
N ASP A 67 13.72 -15.43 15.86
CA ASP A 67 13.50 -15.61 17.30
C ASP A 67 13.77 -14.35 18.14
N GLN A 68 14.17 -13.25 17.52
CA GLN A 68 14.54 -12.02 18.22
C GLN A 68 13.43 -10.96 18.17
N ALA A 69 13.14 -10.34 19.32
CA ALA A 69 12.42 -9.08 19.36
C ALA A 69 13.43 -7.94 19.10
N LEU A 70 13.30 -7.26 17.96
CA LEU A 70 14.12 -6.11 17.61
C LEU A 70 13.65 -4.85 18.33
N TYR A 71 12.36 -4.78 18.62
CA TYR A 71 11.70 -3.71 19.33
C TYR A 71 10.49 -4.28 20.09
N GLU A 72 10.38 -3.91 21.36
CA GLU A 72 9.26 -4.27 22.23
C GLU A 72 9.03 -3.16 23.23
N LYS A 73 7.83 -2.57 23.21
CA LYS A 73 7.52 -1.44 24.09
C LYS A 73 6.04 -1.29 24.41
N ALA A 74 5.76 -0.97 25.66
CA ALA A 74 4.46 -0.50 26.14
C ALA A 74 4.50 1.03 26.27
N ILE A 75 3.50 1.72 25.71
CA ILE A 75 3.45 3.19 25.67
C ILE A 75 2.07 3.65 26.07
N GLY A 76 1.98 4.62 26.98
CA GLY A 76 0.71 5.22 27.41
C GLY A 76 -0.03 4.43 28.47
N LEU A 77 -1.35 4.43 28.37
CA LEU A 77 -2.27 3.86 29.35
C LEU A 77 -3.00 2.64 28.76
N ARG A 78 -3.22 1.60 29.58
CA ARG A 78 -4.15 0.51 29.22
C ARG A 78 -5.59 0.85 29.56
N ALA A 79 -5.81 1.74 30.53
CA ALA A 79 -7.09 2.30 30.88
C ALA A 79 -6.93 3.77 31.31
N SER A 80 -7.91 4.60 30.95
CA SER A 80 -8.04 5.99 31.40
C SER A 80 -9.30 6.20 32.25
N VAL A 81 -10.11 5.17 32.44
CA VAL A 81 -11.35 5.20 33.20
C VAL A 81 -11.52 3.86 33.95
N PRO A 82 -11.90 3.87 35.25
CA PRO A 82 -12.22 5.04 36.09
C PRO A 82 -10.96 5.81 36.56
N THR A 83 -9.77 5.23 36.44
CA THR A 83 -8.50 5.82 36.79
C THR A 83 -7.45 5.50 35.74
N ASP A 84 -6.43 6.32 35.63
CA ASP A 84 -5.30 6.05 34.76
C ASP A 84 -4.53 4.81 35.23
N GLU A 85 -4.40 3.83 34.34
CA GLU A 85 -3.60 2.63 34.53
C GLU A 85 -2.51 2.58 33.46
N PRO A 86 -1.22 2.47 33.85
CA PRO A 86 -0.14 2.44 32.85
C PRO A 86 -0.22 1.19 31.97
N MET A 87 0.13 1.34 30.68
CA MET A 87 0.31 0.21 29.77
C MET A 87 1.57 -0.57 30.17
N THR A 88 1.48 -1.89 30.16
CA THR A 88 2.59 -2.81 30.47
C THR A 88 2.72 -3.86 29.37
N LEU A 89 3.91 -4.46 29.21
CA LEU A 89 4.17 -5.49 28.20
C LEU A 89 3.32 -6.74 28.40
N ASP A 90 2.92 -7.02 29.63
CA ASP A 90 2.05 -8.12 30.03
C ASP A 90 0.56 -7.76 30.00
N THR A 91 0.19 -6.61 29.47
CA THR A 91 -1.21 -6.23 29.27
C THR A 91 -1.91 -7.22 28.36
N VAL A 92 -3.08 -7.69 28.79
CA VAL A 92 -3.94 -8.62 28.04
C VAL A 92 -4.99 -7.84 27.26
N PHE A 93 -5.18 -8.18 26.00
CA PHE A 93 -6.10 -7.50 25.08
C PHE A 93 -7.17 -8.44 24.56
N ASP A 94 -8.38 -7.94 24.39
CA ASP A 94 -9.39 -8.57 23.55
C ASP A 94 -8.93 -8.51 22.09
N LEU A 95 -8.66 -9.66 21.49
CA LEU A 95 -8.13 -9.78 20.16
C LEU A 95 -9.16 -9.54 19.04
N ALA A 96 -10.43 -9.51 19.36
CA ALA A 96 -11.52 -9.42 18.40
C ALA A 96 -11.32 -10.39 17.22
N SER A 97 -11.38 -9.91 15.97
CA SER A 97 -11.27 -10.75 14.78
C SER A 97 -9.91 -11.45 14.57
N MET A 98 -8.87 -11.11 15.32
CA MET A 98 -7.66 -11.92 15.33
C MET A 98 -7.91 -13.35 15.90
N THR A 99 -9.00 -13.55 16.63
CA THR A 99 -9.51 -14.87 17.01
C THR A 99 -9.62 -15.82 15.82
N LYS A 100 -10.02 -15.29 14.65
CA LYS A 100 -10.17 -16.04 13.41
C LYS A 100 -8.87 -16.74 12.99
N VAL A 101 -7.76 -16.05 13.11
CA VAL A 101 -6.47 -16.55 12.60
C VAL A 101 -5.63 -17.21 13.68
N VAL A 102 -5.57 -16.65 14.88
CA VAL A 102 -4.82 -17.21 16.01
C VAL A 102 -5.49 -18.48 16.53
N GLY A 103 -6.82 -18.48 16.60
CA GLY A 103 -7.63 -19.59 17.11
C GLY A 103 -8.18 -20.47 15.98
N THR A 104 -9.31 -20.09 15.42
CA THR A 104 -10.16 -20.95 14.58
C THR A 104 -9.46 -21.50 13.33
N THR A 105 -8.75 -20.66 12.57
CA THR A 105 -7.96 -21.12 11.41
C THR A 105 -6.93 -22.15 11.83
N THR A 106 -6.20 -21.89 12.92
CA THR A 106 -5.17 -22.82 13.41
C THR A 106 -5.79 -24.14 13.83
N ALA A 107 -6.95 -24.12 14.52
CA ALA A 107 -7.69 -25.35 14.88
C ALA A 107 -8.13 -26.14 13.63
N VAL A 108 -8.73 -25.47 12.65
CA VAL A 108 -9.16 -26.10 11.40
C VAL A 108 -7.95 -26.72 10.66
N MET A 109 -6.83 -26.01 10.61
CA MET A 109 -5.62 -26.53 9.94
C MET A 109 -5.02 -27.76 10.64
N THR A 110 -5.08 -27.84 11.99
CA THR A 110 -4.67 -29.05 12.68
C THR A 110 -5.59 -30.24 12.37
N LEU A 111 -6.90 -30.01 12.21
CA LEU A 111 -7.85 -31.06 11.84
C LEU A 111 -7.66 -31.52 10.38
N ILE A 112 -7.24 -30.60 9.50
CA ILE A 112 -6.89 -30.95 8.11
C ILE A 112 -5.63 -31.83 8.09
N GLU A 113 -4.60 -31.50 8.89
CA GLU A 113 -3.41 -32.34 9.03
C GLU A 113 -3.70 -33.73 9.61
N ASP A 114 -4.62 -33.79 10.58
CA ASP A 114 -5.07 -35.05 11.19
C ASP A 114 -5.98 -35.86 10.22
N GLY A 115 -6.29 -35.35 9.02
CA GLY A 115 -7.16 -36.00 8.03
C GLY A 115 -8.64 -36.05 8.43
N ARG A 116 -9.05 -35.28 9.44
CA ARG A 116 -10.41 -35.24 9.98
C ARG A 116 -11.30 -34.22 9.30
N LEU A 117 -10.72 -33.32 8.53
CA LEU A 117 -11.37 -32.27 7.76
C LEU A 117 -10.66 -32.08 6.42
N ARG A 118 -11.41 -31.71 5.35
CA ARG A 118 -10.84 -31.32 4.08
C ARG A 118 -11.38 -29.96 3.64
N LEU A 119 -10.58 -29.16 2.96
CA LEU A 119 -11.00 -27.84 2.49
C LEU A 119 -12.23 -27.88 1.57
N ASN A 120 -12.42 -28.95 0.85
CA ASN A 120 -13.54 -29.13 -0.08
C ASN A 120 -14.71 -29.88 0.53
N ASP A 121 -14.66 -30.25 1.81
CA ASP A 121 -15.85 -30.80 2.48
C ASP A 121 -16.91 -29.72 2.52
N THR A 122 -18.18 -30.09 2.28
CA THR A 122 -19.29 -29.16 2.37
C THR A 122 -19.59 -28.86 3.84
N VAL A 123 -20.02 -27.66 4.16
CA VAL A 123 -20.45 -27.30 5.52
C VAL A 123 -21.60 -28.19 5.96
N ALA A 124 -22.53 -28.51 5.04
CA ALA A 124 -23.67 -29.38 5.28
C ALA A 124 -23.29 -30.81 5.70
N SER A 125 -22.11 -31.32 5.31
CA SER A 125 -21.63 -32.63 5.77
C SER A 125 -21.25 -32.67 7.27
N HIS A 126 -21.04 -31.49 7.88
CA HIS A 126 -20.70 -31.35 9.29
C HIS A 126 -21.83 -30.73 10.11
N ILE A 127 -22.64 -29.87 9.50
CA ILE A 127 -23.77 -29.16 10.15
C ILE A 127 -25.07 -29.54 9.47
N PRO A 128 -25.81 -30.53 10.00
CA PRO A 128 -27.10 -30.95 9.41
C PRO A 128 -28.08 -29.79 9.31
N GLY A 129 -28.80 -29.70 8.17
CA GLY A 129 -29.76 -28.63 7.90
C GLY A 129 -29.16 -27.37 7.28
N PHE A 130 -27.83 -27.26 7.16
CA PHE A 130 -27.14 -26.10 6.55
C PHE A 130 -27.37 -26.05 5.03
N GLU A 131 -27.66 -27.15 4.37
CA GLU A 131 -27.90 -27.24 2.93
C GLU A 131 -29.08 -26.39 2.42
N ARG A 132 -29.95 -25.95 3.31
CA ARG A 132 -31.13 -25.12 2.98
C ARG A 132 -30.75 -23.82 2.30
N TYR A 133 -31.66 -23.24 1.53
CA TYR A 133 -31.52 -21.95 0.87
C TYR A 133 -30.33 -21.85 -0.11
N GLY A 134 -30.01 -22.97 -0.78
CA GLY A 134 -28.94 -22.99 -1.79
C GLY A 134 -27.51 -23.11 -1.24
N LYS A 135 -27.35 -23.41 0.06
CA LYS A 135 -26.04 -23.51 0.72
C LYS A 135 -25.33 -24.87 0.59
N ALA A 136 -25.95 -25.86 -0.08
CA ALA A 136 -25.41 -27.22 -0.16
C ALA A 136 -23.97 -27.30 -0.69
N SER A 137 -23.56 -26.38 -1.57
CA SER A 137 -22.22 -26.34 -2.17
C SER A 137 -21.20 -25.48 -1.43
N ILE A 138 -21.58 -24.83 -0.32
CA ILE A 138 -20.63 -24.06 0.48
C ILE A 138 -19.67 -25.02 1.17
N THR A 139 -18.36 -24.80 0.97
CA THR A 139 -17.28 -25.63 1.50
C THR A 139 -16.53 -24.95 2.65
N ILE A 140 -15.72 -25.70 3.38
CA ILE A 140 -14.79 -25.18 4.40
C ILE A 140 -13.89 -24.09 3.81
N ARG A 141 -13.38 -24.30 2.57
CA ARG A 141 -12.58 -23.28 1.86
C ARG A 141 -13.37 -21.98 1.69
N HIS A 142 -14.63 -22.04 1.26
CA HIS A 142 -15.47 -20.85 1.06
C HIS A 142 -15.66 -20.07 2.36
N LEU A 143 -15.83 -20.76 3.49
CA LEU A 143 -15.89 -20.10 4.80
C LEU A 143 -14.57 -19.43 5.16
N MET A 144 -13.44 -20.17 5.05
CA MET A 144 -12.12 -19.68 5.44
C MET A 144 -11.62 -18.50 4.58
N THR A 145 -12.13 -18.36 3.36
CA THR A 145 -11.72 -17.29 2.42
C THR A 145 -12.75 -16.16 2.31
N HIS A 146 -13.83 -16.21 3.09
CA HIS A 146 -14.93 -15.23 3.06
C HIS A 146 -15.62 -15.09 1.67
N VAL A 147 -15.74 -16.18 0.96
CA VAL A 147 -16.44 -16.22 -0.34
C VAL A 147 -17.65 -17.17 -0.32
N SER A 148 -18.23 -17.38 0.83
CA SER A 148 -19.39 -18.26 1.03
C SER A 148 -20.70 -17.67 0.49
N GLY A 149 -20.75 -16.34 0.32
CA GLY A 149 -21.99 -15.60 0.01
C GLY A 149 -22.84 -15.27 1.25
N LEU A 150 -22.40 -15.64 2.45
CA LEU A 150 -23.11 -15.29 3.70
C LEU A 150 -22.88 -13.82 4.06
N ARG A 151 -23.90 -13.21 4.71
CA ARG A 151 -23.83 -11.83 5.20
C ARG A 151 -22.67 -11.60 6.20
N PRO A 152 -22.29 -10.36 6.50
CA PRO A 152 -21.24 -10.05 7.46
C PRO A 152 -21.50 -10.63 8.86
N ASP A 153 -22.72 -10.52 9.38
CA ASP A 153 -23.12 -11.04 10.69
C ASP A 153 -24.63 -11.36 10.73
N ILE A 154 -25.05 -12.08 11.75
CA ILE A 154 -26.48 -12.30 12.05
C ILE A 154 -27.09 -11.08 12.74
N ASP A 155 -28.41 -10.94 12.62
CA ASP A 155 -29.12 -9.83 13.25
C ASP A 155 -29.10 -9.92 14.79
N LEU A 156 -28.93 -8.77 15.43
CA LEU A 156 -28.86 -8.62 16.86
C LEU A 156 -30.28 -8.38 17.52
N ASP A 157 -31.36 -8.79 16.87
CA ASP A 157 -32.65 -8.91 17.51
C ASP A 157 -32.59 -9.91 18.69
N PRO A 158 -33.56 -9.91 19.63
CA PRO A 158 -33.44 -10.68 20.87
C PRO A 158 -33.19 -12.17 20.65
N TRP A 159 -32.02 -12.65 21.00
CA TRP A 159 -31.62 -14.05 21.11
C TRP A 159 -30.45 -14.17 22.09
N THR A 160 -30.20 -15.35 22.63
CA THR A 160 -29.08 -15.64 23.51
C THR A 160 -28.71 -17.13 23.43
N GLY A 161 -27.45 -17.41 23.65
CA GLY A 161 -26.88 -18.75 23.66
C GLY A 161 -26.23 -19.16 22.33
N TYR A 162 -25.28 -20.05 22.47
CA TYR A 162 -24.49 -20.57 21.34
C TYR A 162 -25.37 -21.23 20.27
N ASP A 163 -26.23 -22.15 20.68
CA ASP A 163 -27.09 -22.89 19.76
C ASP A 163 -28.04 -22.00 18.97
N ALA A 164 -28.55 -20.92 19.60
CA ALA A 164 -29.39 -19.95 18.90
C ALA A 164 -28.65 -19.22 17.79
N ALA A 165 -27.37 -18.86 18.00
CA ALA A 165 -26.55 -18.24 16.99
C ALA A 165 -26.27 -19.20 15.82
N ILE A 166 -25.93 -20.46 16.12
CA ILE A 166 -25.67 -21.48 15.08
C ILE A 166 -26.95 -21.75 14.28
N GLN A 167 -28.10 -21.82 14.95
CA GLN A 167 -29.38 -22.00 14.23
C GLN A 167 -29.68 -20.84 13.30
N ARG A 168 -29.38 -19.57 13.68
CA ARG A 168 -29.54 -18.41 12.82
C ARG A 168 -28.60 -18.48 11.61
N ALA A 169 -27.36 -18.91 11.80
CA ALA A 169 -26.43 -19.14 10.71
C ALA A 169 -26.90 -20.26 9.76
N ILE A 170 -27.54 -21.30 10.27
CA ILE A 170 -28.18 -22.36 9.48
C ILE A 170 -29.36 -21.81 8.68
N ASP A 171 -30.11 -20.87 9.22
CA ASP A 171 -31.28 -20.29 8.60
C ASP A 171 -30.92 -19.08 7.68
N GLU A 172 -29.66 -18.65 7.67
CA GLU A 172 -29.18 -17.55 6.83
C GLU A 172 -29.36 -17.82 5.35
N VAL A 173 -29.79 -16.80 4.60
CA VAL A 173 -29.94 -16.86 3.16
C VAL A 173 -28.72 -16.20 2.50
N PRO A 174 -27.91 -16.90 1.68
CA PRO A 174 -26.75 -16.30 1.07
C PRO A 174 -27.16 -15.20 0.08
N THR A 175 -26.36 -14.13 0.01
CA THR A 175 -26.60 -12.98 -0.88
C THR A 175 -25.97 -13.17 -2.26
N SER A 176 -25.08 -14.15 -2.42
CA SER A 176 -24.43 -14.53 -3.67
C SER A 176 -24.08 -16.01 -3.69
N ALA A 177 -23.81 -16.54 -4.87
CA ALA A 177 -23.31 -17.91 -5.00
C ALA A 177 -21.93 -18.06 -4.34
N PRO A 178 -21.58 -19.25 -3.78
CA PRO A 178 -20.26 -19.49 -3.23
C PRO A 178 -19.17 -19.28 -4.29
N GLY A 179 -18.11 -18.56 -3.95
CA GLY A 179 -17.02 -18.22 -4.84
C GLY A 179 -17.26 -16.99 -5.73
N ALA A 180 -18.47 -16.42 -5.75
CA ALA A 180 -18.82 -15.32 -6.64
C ALA A 180 -18.36 -13.94 -6.14
N ALA A 181 -18.34 -13.71 -4.83
CA ALA A 181 -17.98 -12.43 -4.23
C ALA A 181 -17.27 -12.63 -2.90
N PHE A 182 -16.35 -11.70 -2.60
CA PHE A 182 -15.76 -11.58 -1.28
C PHE A 182 -16.68 -10.75 -0.38
N VAL A 183 -17.14 -11.34 0.72
CA VAL A 183 -17.88 -10.66 1.78
C VAL A 183 -17.28 -11.09 3.11
N TYR A 184 -16.57 -10.15 3.77
CA TYR A 184 -16.05 -10.43 5.11
C TYR A 184 -17.22 -10.78 6.05
N SER A 185 -17.25 -12.01 6.53
CA SER A 185 -18.39 -12.57 7.27
C SER A 185 -17.95 -13.26 8.55
N ASP A 186 -18.48 -12.80 9.66
CA ASP A 186 -18.30 -13.41 10.99
C ASP A 186 -19.04 -14.73 11.09
N ILE A 187 -20.18 -14.87 10.39
CA ILE A 187 -20.95 -16.11 10.27
C ILE A 187 -20.07 -17.27 9.81
N ASN A 188 -19.18 -17.05 8.86
CA ASN A 188 -18.25 -18.07 8.37
C ASN A 188 -17.44 -18.68 9.52
N PHE A 189 -16.99 -17.83 10.43
CA PHE A 189 -16.02 -18.25 11.45
C PHE A 189 -16.69 -18.83 12.68
N PHE A 190 -17.89 -18.41 13.07
CA PHE A 190 -18.56 -19.16 14.13
C PHE A 190 -19.11 -20.52 13.63
N LEU A 191 -19.48 -20.66 12.34
CA LEU A 191 -19.70 -21.97 11.74
C LEU A 191 -18.44 -22.86 11.75
N LEU A 192 -17.25 -22.31 11.43
CA LEU A 192 -15.99 -23.04 11.52
C LEU A 192 -15.68 -23.47 12.97
N GLY A 193 -15.93 -22.60 13.94
CA GLY A 193 -15.81 -22.94 15.37
C GLY A 193 -16.75 -24.10 15.78
N ASP A 194 -17.99 -24.10 15.29
CA ASP A 194 -18.97 -25.16 15.50
C ASP A 194 -18.53 -26.49 14.84
N ILE A 195 -17.96 -26.41 13.63
CA ILE A 195 -17.40 -27.59 12.95
C ILE A 195 -16.26 -28.19 13.77
N VAL A 196 -15.33 -27.36 14.31
CA VAL A 196 -14.26 -27.86 15.19
C VAL A 196 -14.88 -28.60 16.37
N GLN A 197 -15.88 -28.05 17.04
CA GLN A 197 -16.57 -28.67 18.15
C GLN A 197 -17.24 -30.01 17.76
N ARG A 198 -17.94 -30.04 16.63
CA ARG A 198 -18.63 -31.28 16.15
C ARG A 198 -17.63 -32.36 15.76
N VAL A 199 -16.55 -32.00 15.08
CA VAL A 199 -15.53 -32.96 14.64
C VAL A 199 -14.74 -33.51 15.82
N THR A 200 -14.47 -32.69 16.85
CA THR A 200 -13.60 -33.09 17.98
C THR A 200 -14.36 -33.63 19.19
N GLY A 201 -15.60 -33.24 19.37
CA GLY A 201 -16.37 -33.44 20.60
C GLY A 201 -15.91 -32.55 21.76
N GLN A 202 -15.07 -31.54 21.50
CA GLN A 202 -14.57 -30.59 22.48
C GLN A 202 -14.98 -29.18 22.10
N SER A 203 -15.17 -28.31 23.10
CA SER A 203 -15.35 -26.89 22.83
C SER A 203 -14.11 -26.29 22.17
N LEU A 204 -14.29 -25.21 21.39
CA LEU A 204 -13.19 -24.57 20.65
C LEU A 204 -12.02 -24.16 21.58
N ASP A 205 -12.33 -23.60 22.75
CA ASP A 205 -11.32 -23.20 23.74
C ASP A 205 -10.55 -24.40 24.33
N ALA A 206 -11.24 -25.48 24.68
CA ALA A 206 -10.60 -26.71 25.20
C ALA A 206 -9.65 -27.33 24.13
N TYR A 207 -10.14 -27.39 22.87
CA TYR A 207 -9.33 -27.91 21.77
C TYR A 207 -8.09 -27.06 21.51
N LEU A 208 -8.24 -25.73 21.41
CA LEU A 208 -7.12 -24.81 21.20
C LEU A 208 -6.12 -24.83 22.34
N LYS A 209 -6.58 -24.88 23.58
CA LYS A 209 -5.74 -25.02 24.76
C LYS A 209 -4.90 -26.29 24.71
N ALA A 210 -5.48 -27.41 24.31
CA ALA A 210 -4.78 -28.69 24.25
C ALA A 210 -3.82 -28.81 23.05
N ARG A 211 -4.23 -28.30 21.86
CA ARG A 211 -3.51 -28.55 20.60
C ARG A 211 -2.59 -27.43 20.16
N VAL A 212 -2.81 -26.18 20.64
CA VAL A 212 -2.10 -25.00 20.17
C VAL A 212 -1.45 -24.24 21.32
N PHE A 213 -2.25 -23.68 22.24
CA PHE A 213 -1.73 -22.75 23.25
C PHE A 213 -0.89 -23.44 24.32
N GLY A 214 -1.31 -24.63 24.80
CA GLY A 214 -0.54 -25.40 25.78
C GLY A 214 0.83 -25.86 25.25
N PRO A 215 0.92 -26.53 24.10
CA PRO A 215 2.20 -26.88 23.49
C PRO A 215 3.13 -25.68 23.23
N LEU A 216 2.59 -24.55 22.78
CA LEU A 216 3.34 -23.31 22.58
C LEU A 216 3.63 -22.54 23.86
N ARG A 217 3.08 -22.96 25.02
CA ARG A 217 3.18 -22.25 26.31
C ARG A 217 2.65 -20.83 26.28
N MET A 218 1.61 -20.58 25.50
CA MET A 218 0.88 -19.32 25.46
C MET A 218 -0.09 -19.26 26.65
N THR A 219 0.43 -18.93 27.82
CA THR A 219 -0.26 -19.11 29.10
C THR A 219 -1.31 -18.04 29.40
N ASP A 220 -1.21 -16.88 28.79
CA ASP A 220 -2.12 -15.75 28.92
C ASP A 220 -3.11 -15.65 27.73
N THR A 221 -3.15 -16.70 26.87
CA THR A 221 -4.03 -16.75 25.71
C THR A 221 -5.19 -17.70 25.94
N GLY A 222 -6.41 -17.21 25.76
CA GLY A 222 -7.61 -18.03 25.91
C GLY A 222 -8.90 -17.22 25.83
N PHE A 223 -10.01 -17.94 25.81
CA PHE A 223 -11.35 -17.37 25.95
C PHE A 223 -11.69 -17.22 27.44
N LEU A 224 -12.65 -16.33 27.73
CA LEU A 224 -13.18 -16.14 29.10
C LEU A 224 -12.04 -16.02 30.13
N PRO A 225 -11.22 -14.98 30.05
CA PRO A 225 -10.02 -14.86 30.86
C PRO A 225 -10.38 -14.95 32.35
N PRO A 226 -9.60 -15.70 33.17
CA PRO A 226 -9.88 -15.88 34.58
C PRO A 226 -9.80 -14.56 35.33
N LYS A 227 -10.59 -14.45 36.43
CA LYS A 227 -10.67 -13.23 37.25
C LYS A 227 -9.28 -12.72 37.70
N ALA A 228 -8.33 -13.60 37.91
CA ALA A 228 -6.97 -13.23 38.27
C ALA A 228 -6.25 -12.35 37.20
N LEU A 229 -6.66 -12.42 35.94
CA LEU A 229 -6.10 -11.59 34.87
C LEU A 229 -6.73 -10.21 34.75
N LEU A 230 -7.92 -9.97 35.37
CA LEU A 230 -8.61 -8.69 35.25
C LEU A 230 -7.73 -7.45 35.46
N PRO A 231 -6.82 -7.40 36.45
CA PRO A 231 -5.95 -6.24 36.66
C PRO A 231 -4.99 -5.96 35.49
N ARG A 232 -4.73 -6.97 34.64
CA ARG A 232 -3.85 -6.84 33.47
C ARG A 232 -4.61 -6.61 32.17
N ILE A 233 -5.94 -6.77 32.16
CA ILE A 233 -6.74 -6.65 30.94
C ILE A 233 -6.97 -5.17 30.61
N ALA A 234 -6.66 -4.76 29.38
CA ALA A 234 -7.06 -3.48 28.83
C ALA A 234 -8.59 -3.49 28.58
N PRO A 235 -9.36 -2.59 29.19
CA PRO A 235 -10.79 -2.51 28.96
C PRO A 235 -11.09 -1.95 27.57
N THR A 236 -12.26 -2.31 27.03
CA THR A 236 -12.79 -1.68 25.80
C THR A 236 -13.73 -0.52 26.14
N GLU A 237 -14.81 -0.32 25.40
CA GLU A 237 -15.70 0.82 25.64
C GLU A 237 -16.67 0.59 26.81
N ARG A 238 -17.31 1.67 27.25
CA ARG A 238 -18.44 1.62 28.21
C ARG A 238 -19.66 1.05 27.53
N CYS A 239 -20.07 -0.14 27.96
CA CYS A 239 -21.12 -0.89 27.32
C CYS A 239 -21.85 -1.77 28.33
N ALA A 240 -23.15 -1.96 28.17
CA ALA A 240 -23.87 -2.99 28.89
C ALA A 240 -23.75 -4.34 28.15
N ASP A 241 -23.88 -5.46 28.88
CA ASP A 241 -23.63 -6.80 28.34
C ASP A 241 -24.45 -7.16 27.08
N GLN A 242 -25.63 -6.56 26.93
CA GLN A 242 -26.54 -6.83 25.81
C GLN A 242 -26.45 -5.80 24.67
N ASP A 243 -25.69 -4.71 24.85
CA ASP A 243 -25.64 -3.63 23.87
C ASP A 243 -24.68 -3.97 22.71
N ALA A 244 -25.06 -3.56 21.49
CA ALA A 244 -24.22 -3.61 20.32
C ALA A 244 -23.40 -2.32 20.20
N TRP A 245 -22.28 -2.39 19.49
CA TRP A 245 -21.48 -1.22 19.14
C TRP A 245 -22.22 -0.30 18.12
N PRO A 246 -22.11 1.03 18.25
CA PRO A 246 -21.46 1.77 19.33
C PRO A 246 -22.34 1.81 20.60
N CYS A 247 -21.73 1.46 21.72
CA CYS A 247 -22.41 1.47 22.99
C CYS A 247 -22.59 2.88 23.55
N LYS A 248 -23.77 3.45 23.48
CA LYS A 248 -24.08 4.81 23.96
C LYS A 248 -24.48 4.79 25.44
N ARG A 249 -23.59 4.34 26.31
CA ARG A 249 -23.84 4.17 27.75
C ARG A 249 -22.77 4.88 28.59
N PRO A 250 -22.79 6.22 28.70
CA PRO A 250 -21.75 6.97 29.43
C PRO A 250 -21.62 6.55 30.92
N ASP A 251 -22.67 6.03 31.52
CA ASP A 251 -22.69 5.61 32.92
C ASP A 251 -22.31 4.13 33.15
N ALA A 252 -22.20 3.33 32.09
CA ALA A 252 -21.77 1.94 32.20
C ALA A 252 -20.27 1.83 32.48
N PRO A 253 -19.82 0.80 33.21
CA PRO A 253 -18.39 0.52 33.33
C PRO A 253 -17.84 0.06 31.96
N PRO A 254 -16.54 0.30 31.67
CA PRO A 254 -15.90 -0.29 30.52
C PRO A 254 -15.91 -1.83 30.61
N LEU A 255 -16.12 -2.48 29.45
CA LEU A 255 -16.02 -3.95 29.38
C LEU A 255 -14.55 -4.36 29.63
N ARG A 256 -14.34 -5.17 30.65
CA ARG A 256 -13.02 -5.68 31.05
C ARG A 256 -13.08 -7.18 31.31
N GLY A 257 -12.36 -7.97 30.49
CA GLY A 257 -12.41 -9.44 30.54
C GLY A 257 -13.71 -10.03 29.98
N ILE A 258 -14.52 -9.19 29.35
CA ILE A 258 -15.72 -9.55 28.61
C ILE A 258 -15.42 -9.19 27.13
N VAL A 259 -15.70 -10.12 26.22
CA VAL A 259 -15.50 -9.89 24.79
C VAL A 259 -16.33 -8.70 24.29
N HIS A 260 -15.70 -7.83 23.52
CA HIS A 260 -16.37 -6.63 22.99
C HIS A 260 -17.42 -6.97 21.92
N ASP A 261 -17.16 -7.96 21.10
CA ASP A 261 -18.06 -8.38 20.03
C ASP A 261 -19.42 -8.82 20.58
N PRO A 262 -20.55 -8.19 20.16
CA PRO A 262 -21.86 -8.46 20.75
C PRO A 262 -22.41 -9.85 20.37
N THR A 263 -22.11 -10.36 19.18
CA THR A 263 -22.50 -11.70 18.75
C THR A 263 -21.77 -12.75 19.59
N ALA A 264 -20.44 -12.60 19.72
CA ALA A 264 -19.66 -13.51 20.57
C ALA A 264 -20.08 -13.46 22.05
N ARG A 265 -20.40 -12.26 22.60
CA ARG A 265 -20.94 -12.16 23.98
C ARG A 265 -22.23 -12.96 24.16
N ARG A 266 -23.17 -12.81 23.22
CA ARG A 266 -24.45 -13.55 23.25
C ARG A 266 -24.31 -15.04 23.07
N MET A 267 -23.23 -15.47 22.36
CA MET A 267 -22.82 -16.87 22.25
C MET A 267 -22.14 -17.43 23.51
N GLY A 268 -21.97 -16.61 24.55
CA GLY A 268 -21.35 -17.02 25.81
C GLY A 268 -19.85 -16.78 25.89
N GLY A 269 -19.27 -15.97 24.97
CA GLY A 269 -17.89 -15.52 24.98
C GLY A 269 -16.89 -16.45 24.29
N ILE A 270 -17.30 -17.62 23.80
CA ILE A 270 -16.47 -18.56 23.03
C ILE A 270 -17.07 -18.68 21.65
N ALA A 271 -16.49 -17.97 20.69
CA ALA A 271 -16.97 -17.99 19.30
C ALA A 271 -15.79 -18.02 18.33
N GLY A 272 -15.99 -18.64 17.16
CA GLY A 272 -14.91 -18.82 16.19
C GLY A 272 -14.41 -17.53 15.54
N HIS A 273 -15.20 -16.44 15.60
CA HIS A 273 -14.88 -15.15 14.97
C HIS A 273 -14.27 -14.13 15.95
N ALA A 274 -14.57 -14.22 17.26
CA ALA A 274 -14.12 -13.30 18.29
C ALA A 274 -14.16 -13.96 19.67
N GLY A 275 -13.56 -13.33 20.70
CA GLY A 275 -13.60 -13.76 22.09
C GLY A 275 -12.28 -14.23 22.68
N LEU A 276 -11.22 -14.33 21.85
CA LEU A 276 -9.87 -14.68 22.31
C LEU A 276 -9.20 -13.45 22.94
N PHE A 277 -8.58 -13.64 24.10
CA PHE A 277 -7.72 -12.66 24.76
C PHE A 277 -6.28 -13.14 24.69
N SER A 278 -5.31 -12.22 24.62
CA SER A 278 -3.88 -12.54 24.58
C SER A 278 -2.99 -11.36 24.97
N THR A 279 -1.70 -11.63 25.12
CA THR A 279 -0.62 -10.64 25.35
C THR A 279 0.29 -10.52 24.14
N ALA A 280 1.11 -9.48 24.11
CA ALA A 280 2.16 -9.33 23.11
C ALA A 280 3.17 -10.47 23.16
N HIS A 281 3.52 -10.95 24.36
CA HIS A 281 4.43 -12.08 24.54
C HIS A 281 3.92 -13.37 23.89
N ASP A 282 2.66 -13.73 24.16
CA ASP A 282 2.09 -14.96 23.60
C ASP A 282 1.93 -14.86 22.08
N LEU A 283 1.54 -13.67 21.58
CA LEU A 283 1.48 -13.44 20.13
C LEU A 283 2.84 -13.44 19.45
N GLN A 284 3.93 -13.08 20.15
CA GLN A 284 5.29 -13.28 19.64
C GLN A 284 5.61 -14.76 19.46
N ILE A 285 5.24 -15.59 20.42
CA ILE A 285 5.42 -17.04 20.31
C ILE A 285 4.65 -17.57 19.10
N PHE A 286 3.40 -17.14 18.94
CA PHE A 286 2.58 -17.51 17.79
C PHE A 286 3.18 -17.02 16.45
N ALA A 287 3.64 -15.78 16.38
CA ALA A 287 4.30 -15.23 15.20
C ALA A 287 5.59 -15.98 14.85
N ARG A 288 6.39 -16.35 15.86
CA ARG A 288 7.58 -17.19 15.69
C ARG A 288 7.22 -18.58 15.15
N MET A 289 6.10 -19.16 15.58
CA MET A 289 5.60 -20.41 15.02
C MET A 289 5.28 -20.24 13.53
N LEU A 290 4.69 -19.14 13.10
CA LEU A 290 4.38 -18.88 11.69
C LEU A 290 5.65 -18.71 10.86
N VAL A 291 6.59 -17.81 11.25
CA VAL A 291 7.86 -17.63 10.52
C VAL A 291 8.76 -18.86 10.61
N GLY A 292 8.66 -19.63 11.72
CA GLY A 292 9.30 -20.92 11.91
C GLY A 292 8.63 -22.08 11.17
N LYS A 293 7.71 -21.78 10.23
CA LYS A 293 7.05 -22.77 9.37
C LYS A 293 6.29 -23.84 10.15
N GLY A 294 5.58 -23.38 11.18
CA GLY A 294 4.71 -24.23 12.02
C GLY A 294 5.35 -24.73 13.32
N ARG A 295 6.57 -24.25 13.67
CA ARG A 295 7.28 -24.69 14.88
C ARG A 295 7.97 -23.55 15.62
N VAL A 296 8.14 -23.75 16.92
CA VAL A 296 9.02 -22.95 17.79
C VAL A 296 9.94 -23.91 18.54
N GLY A 297 11.24 -23.78 18.33
CA GLY A 297 12.20 -24.77 18.83
C GLY A 297 11.82 -26.20 18.38
N ASP A 298 11.70 -27.14 19.32
CA ASP A 298 11.28 -28.50 19.02
C ASP A 298 9.77 -28.73 18.97
N THR A 299 8.98 -27.74 19.40
CA THR A 299 7.53 -27.84 19.40
C THR A 299 6.95 -27.51 18.03
N ARG A 300 6.27 -28.47 17.42
CA ARG A 300 5.54 -28.31 16.15
C ARG A 300 4.04 -28.32 16.41
N VAL A 301 3.33 -27.29 15.97
CA VAL A 301 1.86 -27.19 15.97
C VAL A 301 1.28 -27.52 14.59
N LEU A 302 1.93 -27.01 13.53
CA LEU A 302 1.54 -27.21 12.14
C LEU A 302 2.74 -27.67 11.29
N SER A 303 2.47 -28.30 10.18
CA SER A 303 3.50 -28.57 9.17
C SER A 303 3.81 -27.31 8.36
N GLU A 304 4.99 -27.27 7.74
CA GLU A 304 5.32 -26.22 6.76
C GLU A 304 4.30 -26.17 5.61
N ALA A 305 3.79 -27.34 5.19
CA ALA A 305 2.78 -27.42 4.15
C ALA A 305 1.47 -26.73 4.56
N SER A 306 1.02 -26.90 5.81
CA SER A 306 -0.18 -26.25 6.33
C SER A 306 0.00 -24.74 6.49
N VAL A 307 1.15 -24.32 7.03
CA VAL A 307 1.45 -22.87 7.12
C VAL A 307 1.45 -22.25 5.72
N ARG A 308 2.13 -22.86 4.77
CA ARG A 308 2.13 -22.37 3.38
C ARG A 308 0.73 -22.36 2.77
N ALA A 309 -0.07 -23.42 2.95
CA ALA A 309 -1.42 -23.47 2.41
C ALA A 309 -2.33 -22.37 2.98
N MET A 310 -2.27 -22.11 4.31
CA MET A 310 -3.13 -21.11 4.93
C MET A 310 -2.70 -19.66 4.65
N THR A 311 -1.43 -19.43 4.29
CA THR A 311 -0.86 -18.09 4.09
C THR A 311 -0.57 -17.76 2.62
N SER A 312 -0.92 -18.66 1.70
CA SER A 312 -0.89 -18.41 0.24
C SER A 312 -2.29 -18.05 -0.27
N PRO A 313 -2.42 -17.40 -1.44
CA PRO A 313 -3.71 -17.09 -2.04
C PRO A 313 -4.62 -18.31 -2.19
N GLN A 314 -5.84 -18.20 -1.67
CA GLN A 314 -6.86 -19.28 -1.65
C GLN A 314 -8.23 -18.80 -2.15
N THR A 315 -8.46 -17.49 -2.28
CA THR A 315 -9.66 -16.96 -2.95
C THR A 315 -9.68 -17.37 -4.42
N PRO A 316 -10.84 -17.51 -5.04
CA PRO A 316 -10.97 -17.82 -6.46
C PRO A 316 -10.08 -16.91 -7.33
N ALA A 317 -9.48 -17.48 -8.36
CA ALA A 317 -8.67 -16.73 -9.31
C ALA A 317 -9.50 -15.58 -9.92
N GLY A 318 -8.92 -14.40 -10.02
CA GLY A 318 -9.59 -13.21 -10.53
C GLY A 318 -10.33 -12.37 -9.47
N MET A 319 -10.41 -12.80 -8.22
CA MET A 319 -10.87 -11.92 -7.15
C MET A 319 -9.82 -10.88 -6.78
N THR A 320 -10.26 -9.63 -6.62
CA THR A 320 -9.40 -8.51 -6.18
C THR A 320 -9.04 -8.60 -4.72
N SER A 321 -9.90 -9.21 -3.91
CA SER A 321 -9.66 -9.46 -2.50
C SER A 321 -8.92 -10.78 -2.34
N VAL A 322 -7.60 -10.72 -2.17
CA VAL A 322 -6.75 -11.91 -2.05
C VAL A 322 -6.62 -12.30 -0.58
N ARG A 323 -7.08 -13.51 -0.27
CA ARG A 323 -6.95 -14.08 1.07
C ARG A 323 -6.32 -15.47 1.03
N GLY A 324 -5.60 -15.78 2.11
CA GLY A 324 -5.30 -17.15 2.48
C GLY A 324 -6.48 -17.79 3.24
N LEU A 325 -6.26 -18.94 3.84
CA LEU A 325 -7.26 -19.55 4.72
C LEU A 325 -7.28 -18.78 6.05
N GLY A 326 -8.29 -17.94 6.23
CA GLY A 326 -8.41 -17.03 7.37
C GLY A 326 -7.55 -15.75 7.27
N TRP A 327 -6.37 -15.84 6.70
CA TRP A 327 -5.39 -14.75 6.65
C TRP A 327 -5.69 -13.75 5.55
N ASP A 328 -5.45 -12.50 5.86
CA ASP A 328 -5.49 -11.39 4.91
C ASP A 328 -4.14 -11.28 4.19
N ILE A 329 -4.16 -11.18 2.85
CA ILE A 329 -2.97 -11.05 2.01
C ILE A 329 -3.01 -9.70 1.30
N ASP A 330 -4.10 -9.44 0.55
CA ASP A 330 -4.29 -8.18 -0.15
C ASP A 330 -5.78 -7.87 -0.34
N THR A 331 -6.33 -7.13 0.60
CA THR A 331 -7.72 -6.67 0.62
C THR A 331 -7.78 -5.24 1.14
N SER A 332 -8.97 -4.66 1.17
CA SER A 332 -9.20 -3.36 1.83
C SER A 332 -8.88 -3.37 3.34
N TYR A 333 -8.68 -4.54 3.94
CA TYR A 333 -8.30 -4.71 5.35
C TYR A 333 -6.79 -4.81 5.57
N SER A 334 -5.97 -4.88 4.52
CA SER A 334 -4.51 -5.09 4.60
C SER A 334 -3.70 -3.84 4.95
N SER A 335 -4.33 -2.77 5.40
CA SER A 335 -3.65 -1.51 5.75
C SER A 335 -2.55 -1.67 6.80
N ASN A 336 -2.68 -2.66 7.70
CA ASN A 336 -1.68 -2.99 8.71
C ASN A 336 -0.40 -3.66 8.15
N ARG A 337 -0.34 -3.96 6.84
CA ARG A 337 0.89 -4.30 6.10
C ARG A 337 1.85 -3.11 6.04
N GLY A 338 1.33 -1.89 6.05
CA GLY A 338 2.08 -0.70 5.71
C GLY A 338 2.47 -0.67 4.22
N ASP A 339 3.35 0.25 3.87
CA ASP A 339 3.69 0.55 2.48
C ASP A 339 4.92 -0.21 1.97
N LEU A 340 5.68 -0.87 2.86
CA LEU A 340 6.99 -1.44 2.52
C LEU A 340 7.08 -2.97 2.66
N TYR A 341 6.16 -3.62 3.40
CA TYR A 341 6.09 -5.07 3.38
C TYR A 341 5.53 -5.55 2.03
N PRO A 342 6.08 -6.67 1.47
CA PRO A 342 5.71 -7.12 0.15
C PRO A 342 4.24 -7.58 0.09
N VAL A 343 3.55 -7.18 -0.97
CA VAL A 343 2.22 -7.68 -1.32
C VAL A 343 2.36 -9.13 -1.82
N GLY A 344 1.46 -10.00 -1.40
CA GLY A 344 1.40 -11.39 -1.81
C GLY A 344 2.17 -12.36 -0.90
N PRO A 345 3.50 -12.19 -0.66
CA PRO A 345 4.23 -13.07 0.26
C PRO A 345 3.91 -12.82 1.73
N SER A 346 3.59 -11.56 2.11
CA SER A 346 3.27 -11.20 3.49
C SER A 346 1.78 -11.25 3.74
N TYR A 347 1.39 -11.50 4.98
CA TYR A 347 0.02 -11.70 5.39
C TYR A 347 -0.20 -11.26 6.84
N GLY A 348 -1.45 -11.03 7.20
CA GLY A 348 -1.77 -10.62 8.54
C GLY A 348 -3.26 -10.65 8.85
N HIS A 349 -3.64 -10.02 9.94
CA HIS A 349 -5.01 -9.77 10.30
C HIS A 349 -5.13 -8.61 11.30
N THR A 350 -6.31 -8.00 11.34
CA THR A 350 -6.65 -6.94 12.31
C THR A 350 -7.76 -7.39 13.24
N GLY A 351 -7.81 -6.79 14.44
CA GLY A 351 -8.93 -6.88 15.36
C GLY A 351 -9.62 -5.53 15.50
N PHE A 352 -10.96 -5.57 15.60
CA PHE A 352 -11.79 -4.37 15.70
C PHE A 352 -11.45 -3.52 16.93
N THR A 353 -11.08 -4.15 18.03
CA THR A 353 -10.69 -3.50 19.30
C THR A 353 -9.43 -2.67 19.22
N GLY A 354 -8.59 -2.87 18.18
CA GLY A 354 -7.35 -2.12 18.00
C GLY A 354 -6.11 -3.00 17.84
N THR A 355 -6.25 -4.32 17.79
CA THR A 355 -5.16 -5.28 17.69
C THR A 355 -4.81 -5.62 16.25
N SER A 356 -3.56 -6.00 15.97
CA SER A 356 -3.12 -6.53 14.68
C SER A 356 -1.83 -7.35 14.76
N LEU A 357 -1.68 -8.27 13.82
CA LEU A 357 -0.46 -9.01 13.51
C LEU A 357 -0.23 -8.96 12.01
N TRP A 358 0.99 -8.62 11.59
CA TRP A 358 1.46 -8.77 10.22
C TRP A 358 2.73 -9.58 10.21
N VAL A 359 2.84 -10.53 9.28
CA VAL A 359 3.96 -11.47 9.17
C VAL A 359 4.51 -11.41 7.75
N ASP A 360 5.82 -11.33 7.63
CA ASP A 360 6.53 -11.41 6.36
C ASP A 360 7.56 -12.54 6.38
N PRO A 361 7.24 -13.66 5.74
CA PRO A 361 8.18 -14.77 5.62
C PRO A 361 9.44 -14.45 4.83
N THR A 362 9.40 -13.45 3.92
CA THR A 362 10.53 -13.07 3.07
C THR A 362 11.68 -12.52 3.89
N SER A 363 11.37 -11.63 4.84
CA SER A 363 12.34 -11.06 5.77
C SER A 363 12.42 -11.83 7.10
N ASN A 364 11.63 -12.89 7.25
CA ASN A 364 11.47 -13.65 8.50
C ASN A 364 11.05 -12.75 9.67
N SER A 365 10.16 -11.77 9.42
CA SER A 365 9.79 -10.76 10.40
C SER A 365 8.28 -10.69 10.67
N TYR A 366 7.94 -10.02 11.77
CA TYR A 366 6.56 -9.78 12.16
C TYR A 366 6.41 -8.47 12.93
N VAL A 367 5.22 -7.88 12.82
CA VAL A 367 4.80 -6.70 13.59
C VAL A 367 3.53 -7.03 14.35
N ILE A 368 3.56 -6.86 15.67
CA ILE A 368 2.41 -6.97 16.56
C ILE A 368 2.09 -5.58 17.08
N PHE A 369 0.86 -5.17 16.94
CA PHE A 369 0.35 -3.92 17.50
C PHE A 369 -0.91 -4.22 18.30
N LEU A 370 -0.89 -3.94 19.60
CA LEU A 370 -2.00 -4.16 20.51
C LEU A 370 -2.40 -2.86 21.18
N ALA A 371 -3.66 -2.46 20.99
CA ALA A 371 -4.25 -1.29 21.61
C ALA A 371 -5.73 -1.56 21.92
N SER A 372 -6.29 -0.81 22.84
CA SER A 372 -7.74 -0.75 23.06
C SER A 372 -8.27 0.59 22.57
N ARG A 373 -8.41 0.73 21.21
CA ARG A 373 -8.85 1.98 20.58
C ARG A 373 -10.27 2.40 20.98
N LEU A 374 -11.07 1.43 21.41
CA LEU A 374 -12.46 1.67 21.80
C LEU A 374 -12.58 2.25 23.21
N HIS A 375 -11.53 2.21 23.99
CA HIS A 375 -11.55 2.74 25.36
C HIS A 375 -11.39 4.26 25.39
N PRO A 376 -12.26 5.02 26.11
CA PRO A 376 -13.40 4.49 26.91
C PRO A 376 -14.76 4.57 26.20
N ASP A 377 -14.89 5.25 25.07
CA ASP A 377 -16.17 5.69 24.47
C ASP A 377 -16.44 5.21 23.04
N GLY A 378 -15.66 4.27 22.54
CA GLY A 378 -15.83 3.67 21.21
C GLY A 378 -15.32 4.50 20.02
N THR A 379 -14.69 5.66 20.23
CA THR A 379 -14.42 6.64 19.13
C THR A 379 -13.04 6.54 18.49
N GLY A 380 -12.10 5.81 19.07
CA GLY A 380 -10.71 5.74 18.56
C GLY A 380 -10.57 5.04 17.21
N ASP A 381 -9.52 5.41 16.46
CA ASP A 381 -9.11 4.75 15.21
C ASP A 381 -7.58 4.62 15.13
N VAL A 382 -7.12 3.40 14.87
CA VAL A 382 -5.68 3.07 14.78
C VAL A 382 -5.29 2.50 13.41
N GLY A 383 -6.16 2.57 12.40
CA GLY A 383 -5.90 2.04 11.07
C GLY A 383 -4.62 2.63 10.45
N VAL A 384 -4.55 3.96 10.38
CA VAL A 384 -3.38 4.69 9.87
C VAL A 384 -2.14 4.49 10.75
N LEU A 385 -2.30 4.40 12.07
CA LEU A 385 -1.19 4.16 12.99
C LEU A 385 -0.53 2.80 12.74
N ARG A 386 -1.33 1.73 12.59
CA ARG A 386 -0.84 0.37 12.27
C ARG A 386 -0.03 0.37 10.98
N SER A 387 -0.55 1.01 9.93
CA SER A 387 0.12 1.14 8.63
C SER A 387 1.48 1.83 8.76
N LYS A 388 1.54 2.96 9.45
CA LYS A 388 2.80 3.71 9.65
C LYS A 388 3.83 2.92 10.45
N ILE A 389 3.39 2.21 11.52
CA ILE A 389 4.29 1.37 12.33
C ILE A 389 4.87 0.23 11.49
N ALA A 390 4.05 -0.46 10.70
CA ALA A 390 4.51 -1.53 9.82
C ALA A 390 5.46 -0.99 8.74
N THR A 391 5.19 0.19 8.17
CA THR A 391 6.08 0.85 7.21
C THR A 391 7.45 1.15 7.83
N VAL A 392 7.49 1.71 9.06
CA VAL A 392 8.76 1.97 9.78
C VAL A 392 9.51 0.67 10.05
N ALA A 393 8.80 -0.36 10.54
CA ALA A 393 9.40 -1.67 10.82
C ALA A 393 10.01 -2.30 9.56
N ALA A 394 9.27 -2.34 8.46
CA ALA A 394 9.75 -2.85 7.18
C ALA A 394 10.93 -2.03 6.65
N GLY A 395 10.89 -0.71 6.74
CA GLY A 395 11.99 0.17 6.35
C GLY A 395 13.30 -0.13 7.10
N ILE A 396 13.21 -0.46 8.39
CA ILE A 396 14.37 -0.83 9.21
C ILE A 396 14.87 -2.23 8.86
N ILE A 397 13.96 -3.19 8.67
CA ILE A 397 14.29 -4.59 8.39
C ILE A 397 14.89 -4.75 6.99
N TYR A 398 14.28 -4.15 5.98
CA TYR A 398 14.73 -4.23 4.60
C TYR A 398 15.86 -3.25 4.26
N GLY A 399 16.01 -2.17 5.04
CA GLY A 399 17.06 -1.18 4.84
C GLY A 399 18.47 -1.68 5.11
N GLY A 400 18.65 -2.92 5.62
CA GLY A 400 19.91 -3.61 5.84
C GLY A 400 20.94 -2.79 6.62
N SER A 401 21.89 -3.40 7.26
CA SER A 401 23.02 -2.77 7.92
C SER A 401 23.87 -1.95 6.92
N THR A 402 23.40 -0.78 6.50
CA THR A 402 24.27 0.27 5.98
C THR A 402 24.59 1.20 7.12
N SER A 403 25.72 0.96 7.73
CA SER A 403 26.49 1.98 8.41
C SER A 403 26.80 3.12 7.43
N VAL A 404 25.87 4.03 7.24
CA VAL A 404 26.11 5.34 6.63
C VAL A 404 25.50 6.38 7.59
N LEU A 405 26.04 6.36 8.78
CA LEU A 405 26.28 7.56 9.57
C LEU A 405 27.80 7.56 9.80
N GLY A 406 28.52 7.87 8.73
CA GLY A 406 29.90 8.32 8.86
C GLY A 406 29.88 9.58 9.72
N THR A 407 30.27 9.43 10.98
CA THR A 407 30.81 10.53 11.76
C THR A 407 31.93 11.16 10.95
N PHE A 408 31.67 12.33 10.43
CA PHE A 408 32.75 13.22 10.02
C PHE A 408 33.50 13.62 11.29
N ASP A 409 34.51 12.82 11.63
CA ASP A 409 35.53 13.22 12.61
C ASP A 409 36.60 13.99 11.83
N GLY A 410 36.54 15.31 12.01
CA GLY A 410 37.50 16.24 11.42
C GLY A 410 38.89 16.12 12.02
N ARG A 411 39.78 15.51 11.30
CA ARG A 411 41.22 15.83 11.40
C ARG A 411 41.91 15.59 10.05
N SER A 412 42.01 16.63 9.28
CA SER A 412 43.14 16.83 8.38
C SER A 412 43.43 18.31 8.31
N THR A 413 44.58 18.62 8.85
CA THR A 413 45.23 19.93 8.81
C THR A 413 45.59 20.29 7.37
N ARG A 414 45.09 21.41 6.87
CA ARG A 414 45.87 22.44 6.19
C ARG A 414 44.99 23.63 5.82
N ASP A 415 45.54 24.80 6.13
CA ASP A 415 45.06 26.13 5.83
C ASP A 415 44.55 26.31 4.42
N ASP A 416 43.39 26.90 4.22
CA ASP A 416 43.28 28.13 3.43
C ASP A 416 42.03 28.93 3.85
N SER A 417 42.23 30.20 4.05
CA SER A 417 41.32 31.20 4.54
C SER A 417 40.42 31.70 3.41
N SER A 418 39.14 31.72 3.63
CA SER A 418 38.13 32.58 3.05
C SER A 418 36.88 31.83 2.50
N VAL A 419 35.95 31.44 3.42
CA VAL A 419 34.53 31.37 3.08
C VAL A 419 33.71 31.72 4.31
N ARG A 420 32.85 32.73 4.17
CA ARG A 420 31.90 33.22 5.16
C ARG A 420 31.04 32.09 5.72
N ARG A 421 31.00 31.98 7.03
CA ARG A 421 30.05 31.13 7.77
C ARG A 421 28.64 31.71 7.62
N THR A 422 27.80 31.05 6.86
CA THR A 422 26.36 31.14 7.03
C THR A 422 25.96 30.02 7.98
N SER A 423 25.35 30.37 9.08
CA SER A 423 24.80 29.46 10.08
C SER A 423 23.70 28.61 9.42
N VAL A 424 23.97 27.31 9.30
CA VAL A 424 22.93 26.33 8.92
C VAL A 424 22.32 25.83 10.21
N GLU A 425 21.08 26.20 10.48
CA GLU A 425 20.27 25.57 11.52
C GLU A 425 20.10 24.08 11.22
N PRO A 426 20.06 23.20 12.24
CA PRO A 426 19.83 21.78 12.02
C PRO A 426 18.42 21.55 11.46
N PRO A 427 18.21 20.59 10.54
CA PRO A 427 16.91 20.35 9.94
C PRO A 427 15.92 19.88 11.01
N SER A 428 14.90 20.68 11.27
CA SER A 428 13.73 20.25 12.03
C SER A 428 13.00 19.15 11.25
N ASN A 429 12.98 17.94 11.77
CA ASN A 429 12.43 16.75 11.13
C ASN A 429 10.89 16.68 11.32
N THR A 430 10.19 17.76 10.99
CA THR A 430 8.74 17.73 10.77
C THR A 430 8.55 17.42 9.28
N ARG A 431 7.95 16.27 8.93
CA ARG A 431 7.50 15.99 7.56
C ARG A 431 6.68 17.20 7.09
N ARG A 432 7.28 17.98 6.20
CA ARG A 432 6.60 19.13 5.60
C ARG A 432 5.60 18.57 4.61
N THR A 433 4.30 18.67 4.92
CA THR A 433 3.26 18.27 3.98
C THR A 433 3.26 19.21 2.79
N THR A 434 3.25 18.67 1.59
CA THR A 434 3.15 19.44 0.35
C THR A 434 1.86 20.25 0.34
N LEU A 435 1.96 21.52 -0.03
CA LEU A 435 0.82 22.36 -0.35
C LEU A 435 0.75 22.51 -1.88
N PRO A 436 -0.24 21.93 -2.55
CA PRO A 436 -0.48 22.16 -3.98
C PRO A 436 -0.73 23.63 -4.30
N GLY A 437 -0.55 24.01 -5.55
CA GLY A 437 -0.74 25.42 -5.99
C GLY A 437 -2.09 26.00 -5.61
N ILE A 438 -3.16 25.18 -5.57
CA ILE A 438 -4.48 25.66 -5.14
C ILE A 438 -4.50 26.06 -3.66
N ASP A 439 -3.82 25.30 -2.78
CA ASP A 439 -3.77 25.65 -1.36
C ASP A 439 -2.94 26.93 -1.13
N VAL A 440 -1.86 27.11 -1.88
CA VAL A 440 -1.05 28.34 -1.84
C VAL A 440 -1.89 29.51 -2.31
N LEU A 441 -2.60 29.39 -3.41
CA LEU A 441 -3.48 30.43 -3.95
C LEU A 441 -4.62 30.79 -2.98
N ALA A 442 -5.23 29.77 -2.35
CA ALA A 442 -6.30 29.96 -1.37
C ALA A 442 -5.81 30.65 -0.09
N ARG A 443 -4.65 30.22 0.43
CA ARG A 443 -4.00 30.86 1.59
C ARG A 443 -3.70 32.33 1.34
N ASP A 444 -3.32 32.69 0.12
CA ASP A 444 -3.04 34.06 -0.28
C ASP A 444 -4.33 34.86 -0.61
N GLY A 445 -5.51 34.31 -0.35
CA GLY A 445 -6.81 34.93 -0.51
C GLY A 445 -7.16 35.22 -1.96
N PHE A 446 -6.71 34.35 -2.89
CA PHE A 446 -6.96 34.43 -4.34
C PHE A 446 -6.57 35.78 -4.96
N LYS A 447 -5.62 36.51 -4.38
CA LYS A 447 -5.22 37.88 -4.82
C LYS A 447 -4.86 37.93 -6.30
N LEU A 448 -4.20 36.88 -6.81
CA LEU A 448 -3.79 36.76 -8.21
C LEU A 448 -4.96 36.80 -9.19
N LEU A 449 -6.13 36.34 -8.79
CA LEU A 449 -7.31 36.19 -9.64
C LEU A 449 -8.41 37.24 -9.37
N ARG A 450 -8.20 38.15 -8.43
CA ARG A 450 -9.20 39.20 -8.11
C ARG A 450 -9.47 40.10 -9.31
N GLY A 451 -10.73 40.31 -9.60
CA GLY A 451 -11.22 41.14 -10.73
C GLY A 451 -11.07 40.44 -12.07
N LYS A 452 -10.68 39.16 -12.10
CA LYS A 452 -10.48 38.39 -13.33
C LYS A 452 -11.71 37.55 -13.69
N LYS A 453 -11.96 37.45 -14.99
CA LYS A 453 -12.92 36.53 -15.60
C LYS A 453 -12.16 35.23 -15.93
N VAL A 454 -12.37 34.21 -15.12
CA VAL A 454 -11.57 32.98 -15.10
C VAL A 454 -12.26 31.85 -15.87
N GLY A 455 -11.56 31.25 -16.83
CA GLY A 455 -11.85 29.89 -17.31
C GLY A 455 -10.98 28.90 -16.57
N LEU A 456 -11.54 27.79 -16.08
CA LEU A 456 -10.81 26.79 -15.33
C LEU A 456 -10.74 25.46 -16.10
N ILE A 457 -9.51 25.03 -16.44
CA ILE A 457 -9.23 23.69 -16.96
C ILE A 457 -8.97 22.80 -15.75
N THR A 458 -9.84 21.84 -15.47
CA THR A 458 -9.73 20.95 -14.33
C THR A 458 -10.57 19.69 -14.50
N ASN A 459 -10.40 18.77 -13.58
CA ASN A 459 -11.26 17.62 -13.37
C ASN A 459 -11.37 17.31 -11.87
N HIS A 460 -11.88 16.15 -11.50
CA HIS A 460 -12.04 15.71 -10.11
C HIS A 460 -10.73 15.64 -9.30
N THR A 461 -9.54 15.65 -9.94
CA THR A 461 -8.23 15.71 -9.27
C THR A 461 -7.86 17.10 -8.80
N GLY A 462 -8.50 18.16 -9.36
CA GLY A 462 -8.34 19.54 -8.94
C GLY A 462 -8.96 19.77 -7.57
N ARG A 463 -8.21 19.45 -6.51
CA ARG A 463 -8.64 19.62 -5.12
C ARG A 463 -7.53 20.20 -4.26
N SER A 464 -7.96 20.94 -3.23
CA SER A 464 -7.08 21.31 -2.14
C SER A 464 -6.67 20.08 -1.34
N ARG A 465 -5.65 20.23 -0.51
CA ARG A 465 -5.21 19.23 0.45
C ARG A 465 -6.34 18.71 1.36
N ASP A 466 -7.26 19.60 1.73
CA ASP A 466 -8.43 19.26 2.55
C ASP A 466 -9.59 18.64 1.75
N GLY A 467 -9.38 18.31 0.47
CA GLY A 467 -10.34 17.65 -0.39
C GLY A 467 -11.40 18.57 -1.03
N LYS A 468 -11.33 19.90 -0.85
CA LYS A 468 -12.26 20.84 -1.50
C LYS A 468 -11.93 20.96 -2.97
N SER A 469 -12.96 20.93 -3.82
CA SER A 469 -12.80 21.10 -5.26
C SER A 469 -12.28 22.50 -5.60
N THR A 470 -11.35 22.58 -6.56
CA THR A 470 -10.87 23.86 -7.09
C THR A 470 -11.99 24.66 -7.75
N ILE A 471 -12.99 23.99 -8.35
CA ILE A 471 -14.19 24.64 -8.88
C ILE A 471 -14.90 25.40 -7.77
N ASP A 472 -15.21 24.73 -6.66
CA ASP A 472 -15.94 25.31 -5.54
C ASP A 472 -15.15 26.44 -4.87
N LEU A 473 -13.84 26.25 -4.73
CA LEU A 473 -12.94 27.25 -4.14
C LEU A 473 -12.88 28.53 -4.98
N LEU A 474 -12.76 28.43 -6.31
CA LEU A 474 -12.71 29.59 -7.19
C LEU A 474 -14.09 30.24 -7.36
N HIS A 475 -15.16 29.46 -7.38
CA HIS A 475 -16.54 29.98 -7.48
C HIS A 475 -16.93 30.78 -6.24
N ALA A 476 -16.50 30.35 -5.07
CA ALA A 476 -16.75 31.05 -3.80
C ALA A 476 -15.73 32.16 -3.49
N ALA A 477 -14.65 32.29 -4.27
CA ALA A 477 -13.54 33.20 -3.95
C ALA A 477 -13.97 34.67 -4.14
N PRO A 478 -13.79 35.54 -3.12
CA PRO A 478 -14.18 36.94 -3.21
C PRO A 478 -13.45 37.67 -4.34
N GLY A 479 -14.22 38.24 -5.26
CA GLY A 479 -13.71 39.05 -6.37
C GLY A 479 -13.15 38.26 -7.54
N VAL A 480 -13.26 36.93 -7.55
CA VAL A 480 -12.98 36.06 -8.70
C VAL A 480 -14.28 35.79 -9.43
N GLN A 481 -14.28 35.94 -10.77
CA GLN A 481 -15.43 35.62 -11.62
C GLN A 481 -15.12 34.34 -12.40
N LEU A 482 -15.44 33.16 -11.84
CA LEU A 482 -15.37 31.90 -12.57
C LEU A 482 -16.52 31.88 -13.60
N VAL A 483 -16.21 31.83 -14.90
CA VAL A 483 -17.20 31.99 -15.98
C VAL A 483 -17.37 30.75 -16.85
N ALA A 484 -16.38 29.88 -16.91
CA ALA A 484 -16.44 28.65 -17.68
C ALA A 484 -15.53 27.57 -17.11
N LEU A 485 -15.88 26.31 -17.33
CA LEU A 485 -15.10 25.10 -17.01
C LEU A 485 -14.68 24.43 -18.31
N PHE A 486 -13.46 23.90 -18.32
CA PHE A 486 -12.92 23.13 -19.44
C PHE A 486 -12.54 21.74 -18.93
N SER A 487 -13.15 20.71 -19.51
CA SER A 487 -12.95 19.32 -19.13
C SER A 487 -11.90 18.69 -20.03
N PRO A 488 -10.79 18.18 -19.48
CA PRO A 488 -9.92 17.27 -20.21
C PRO A 488 -10.61 15.93 -20.43
N GLU A 489 -9.88 14.93 -20.92
CA GLU A 489 -10.33 13.56 -21.01
C GLU A 489 -10.92 13.05 -19.67
N HIS A 490 -11.94 12.20 -19.72
CA HIS A 490 -12.68 11.64 -18.57
C HIS A 490 -13.65 12.61 -17.84
N GLY A 491 -13.84 13.84 -18.31
CA GLY A 491 -14.84 14.80 -17.80
C GLY A 491 -14.50 15.45 -16.47
N ILE A 492 -15.29 16.46 -16.09
CA ILE A 492 -15.08 17.28 -14.87
C ILE A 492 -15.17 16.47 -13.58
N ARG A 493 -16.06 15.47 -13.53
CA ARG A 493 -16.31 14.66 -12.33
C ARG A 493 -15.60 13.30 -12.35
N GLY A 494 -14.87 12.97 -13.46
CA GLY A 494 -13.97 11.81 -13.54
C GLY A 494 -14.62 10.43 -13.47
N VAL A 495 -15.90 10.33 -13.79
CA VAL A 495 -16.69 9.10 -13.58
C VAL A 495 -16.76 8.21 -14.82
N VAL A 496 -16.35 8.71 -16.00
CA VAL A 496 -16.60 8.00 -17.28
C VAL A 496 -15.31 7.80 -18.05
N ASP A 497 -15.06 6.58 -18.51
CA ASP A 497 -13.97 6.24 -19.46
C ASP A 497 -14.48 6.40 -20.91
N ALA A 498 -15.10 7.57 -21.21
CA ALA A 498 -15.66 7.89 -22.53
C ALA A 498 -15.65 9.41 -22.75
N ASP A 499 -15.83 9.81 -24.02
CA ASP A 499 -16.01 11.21 -24.40
C ASP A 499 -17.22 11.83 -23.68
N VAL A 500 -17.00 12.90 -22.91
CA VAL A 500 -18.06 13.63 -22.20
C VAL A 500 -18.49 14.84 -23.02
N PRO A 501 -19.78 14.97 -23.40
CA PRO A 501 -20.27 16.13 -24.15
C PRO A 501 -20.20 17.41 -23.31
N ALA A 502 -20.24 18.56 -23.99
CA ALA A 502 -20.40 19.85 -23.37
C ALA A 502 -21.75 19.91 -22.61
N ASP A 503 -21.73 20.41 -21.38
CA ASP A 503 -22.87 20.45 -20.48
C ASP A 503 -22.74 21.66 -19.51
N LYS A 504 -23.58 21.70 -18.48
CA LYS A 504 -23.46 22.64 -17.37
C LYS A 504 -23.14 21.90 -16.08
N ASP A 505 -22.27 22.48 -15.29
CA ASP A 505 -21.98 21.96 -13.94
C ASP A 505 -23.19 22.18 -13.03
N GLU A 506 -23.80 21.12 -12.53
CA GLU A 506 -25.03 21.16 -11.74
C GLU A 506 -24.91 22.05 -10.48
N ALA A 507 -23.70 22.05 -9.86
CA ALA A 507 -23.47 22.75 -8.60
C ALA A 507 -23.31 24.30 -8.80
N THR A 508 -22.67 24.70 -9.89
CA THR A 508 -22.36 26.13 -10.15
C THR A 508 -23.18 26.77 -11.29
N GLY A 509 -23.83 25.93 -12.11
CA GLY A 509 -24.54 26.36 -13.31
C GLY A 509 -23.64 26.83 -14.46
N LEU A 510 -22.32 26.68 -14.32
CA LEU A 510 -21.32 27.12 -15.29
C LEU A 510 -21.27 26.19 -16.51
N PRO A 511 -21.01 26.75 -17.73
CA PRO A 511 -20.83 25.94 -18.91
C PRO A 511 -19.55 25.11 -18.81
N ILE A 512 -19.63 23.84 -19.23
CA ILE A 512 -18.53 22.93 -19.37
C ILE A 512 -18.20 22.75 -20.84
N HIS A 513 -16.97 23.06 -21.24
CA HIS A 513 -16.43 22.81 -22.57
C HIS A 513 -15.50 21.61 -22.55
N SER A 514 -15.82 20.55 -23.32
CA SER A 514 -14.96 19.38 -23.45
C SER A 514 -13.82 19.65 -24.43
N LEU A 515 -12.60 19.30 -24.04
CA LEU A 515 -11.39 19.44 -24.88
C LEU A 515 -11.24 18.27 -25.87
N PHE A 516 -11.85 17.10 -25.58
CA PHE A 516 -11.65 15.86 -26.33
C PHE A 516 -12.92 15.29 -26.98
N TYR A 517 -14.08 15.89 -26.82
CA TYR A 517 -15.34 15.36 -27.36
C TYR A 517 -15.38 15.33 -28.89
N LYS A 518 -15.93 14.27 -29.46
CA LYS A 518 -16.08 14.03 -30.94
C LYS A 518 -14.78 14.20 -31.74
N GLY A 519 -13.67 13.65 -31.23
CA GLY A 519 -12.37 13.77 -31.89
C GLY A 519 -11.69 15.13 -31.68
N GLY A 520 -12.06 15.84 -30.62
CA GLY A 520 -11.35 17.02 -30.13
C GLY A 520 -9.86 16.75 -29.95
N THR A 521 -9.04 17.72 -30.25
CA THR A 521 -7.58 17.59 -30.29
C THR A 521 -6.89 17.94 -28.96
N GLY A 522 -7.66 18.09 -27.88
CA GLY A 522 -7.18 18.66 -26.62
C GLY A 522 -7.17 20.19 -26.57
N ARG A 523 -7.66 20.85 -27.63
CA ARG A 523 -7.78 22.32 -27.74
C ARG A 523 -9.11 22.81 -27.16
N PRO A 524 -9.13 24.01 -26.52
CA PRO A 524 -10.38 24.70 -26.27
C PRO A 524 -11.19 24.89 -27.56
N PRO A 525 -12.50 24.57 -27.55
CA PRO A 525 -13.35 24.75 -28.72
C PRO A 525 -13.38 26.19 -29.19
N GLU A 526 -13.59 26.41 -30.47
CA GLU A 526 -13.70 27.75 -31.06
C GLU A 526 -14.78 28.55 -30.32
N GLY A 527 -14.49 29.81 -29.99
CA GLY A 527 -15.39 30.70 -29.27
C GLY A 527 -15.53 30.44 -27.77
N SER A 528 -15.06 29.29 -27.25
CA SER A 528 -15.23 28.97 -25.83
C SER A 528 -14.41 29.85 -24.88
N LEU A 529 -13.41 30.55 -25.39
CA LEU A 529 -12.56 31.48 -24.62
C LEU A 529 -13.10 32.93 -24.63
N ALA A 530 -14.25 33.19 -25.30
CA ALA A 530 -14.84 34.53 -25.37
C ALA A 530 -15.21 35.03 -23.95
N GLY A 531 -14.75 36.24 -23.63
CA GLY A 531 -15.05 36.90 -22.35
C GLY A 531 -14.19 36.37 -21.17
N ILE A 532 -13.21 35.48 -21.40
CA ILE A 532 -12.22 35.04 -20.43
C ILE A 532 -10.97 35.92 -20.59
N ASP A 533 -10.42 36.40 -19.48
CA ASP A 533 -9.16 37.14 -19.46
C ASP A 533 -8.01 36.34 -18.83
N THR A 534 -8.35 35.31 -18.07
CA THR A 534 -7.37 34.43 -17.39
C THR A 534 -7.82 32.97 -17.44
N LEU A 535 -6.97 32.12 -17.97
CA LEU A 535 -7.17 30.67 -18.00
C LEU A 535 -6.37 30.01 -16.86
N VAL A 536 -7.06 29.38 -15.94
CA VAL A 536 -6.44 28.66 -14.81
C VAL A 536 -6.42 27.17 -15.12
N LEU A 537 -5.31 26.50 -14.81
CA LEU A 537 -5.15 25.06 -14.97
C LEU A 537 -4.82 24.41 -13.64
N ASP A 538 -5.60 23.40 -13.26
CA ASP A 538 -5.39 22.57 -12.06
C ASP A 538 -5.70 21.10 -12.34
N LEU A 539 -4.67 20.33 -12.67
CA LEU A 539 -4.74 18.92 -13.08
C LEU A 539 -3.60 18.12 -12.46
N GLN A 540 -3.89 16.91 -11.97
CA GLN A 540 -2.90 15.96 -11.54
C GLN A 540 -2.44 15.09 -12.71
N ASP A 541 -1.24 15.34 -13.22
CA ASP A 541 -0.58 14.51 -14.23
C ASP A 541 0.07 13.26 -13.60
N VAL A 542 0.49 12.28 -14.42
CA VAL A 542 1.13 11.03 -13.96
C VAL A 542 2.64 10.97 -14.21
N GLY A 543 3.24 12.01 -14.79
CA GLY A 543 4.69 12.11 -15.03
C GLY A 543 5.19 11.36 -16.27
N THR A 544 4.28 10.93 -17.14
CA THR A 544 4.57 10.18 -18.37
C THR A 544 4.20 10.96 -19.60
N ARG A 545 5.13 11.07 -20.58
CA ARG A 545 4.98 11.89 -21.79
C ARG A 545 3.66 11.71 -22.52
N PHE A 546 3.15 10.49 -22.66
CA PHE A 546 1.94 10.19 -23.41
C PHE A 546 0.66 10.24 -22.56
N TYR A 547 0.72 10.85 -21.39
CA TYR A 547 -0.50 11.18 -20.65
C TYR A 547 -1.04 12.53 -21.14
N THR A 548 -2.34 12.57 -21.47
CA THR A 548 -2.92 13.63 -22.32
C THR A 548 -3.02 15.01 -21.67
N TYR A 549 -2.90 15.12 -20.34
CA TYR A 549 -3.10 16.40 -19.64
C TYR A 549 -2.03 17.44 -19.96
N GLN A 550 -0.79 17.03 -20.10
CA GLN A 550 0.30 17.95 -20.51
C GLN A 550 0.12 18.45 -21.94
N LEU A 551 -0.48 17.65 -22.82
CA LEU A 551 -0.81 18.02 -24.18
C LEU A 551 -1.95 19.06 -24.22
N ALA A 552 -3.05 18.80 -23.47
CA ALA A 552 -4.17 19.70 -23.32
C ALA A 552 -3.72 21.07 -22.79
N MET A 553 -2.80 21.09 -21.83
CA MET A 553 -2.18 22.32 -21.33
C MET A 553 -1.44 23.06 -22.45
N GLY A 554 -0.59 22.38 -23.23
CA GLY A 554 0.15 23.01 -24.32
C GLY A 554 -0.75 23.66 -25.33
N TYR A 555 -1.80 22.97 -25.76
CA TYR A 555 -2.78 23.51 -26.71
C TYR A 555 -3.63 24.63 -26.12
N ALA A 556 -4.01 24.54 -24.86
CA ALA A 556 -4.71 25.63 -24.20
C ALA A 556 -3.85 26.90 -24.09
N MET A 557 -2.55 26.73 -23.87
CA MET A 557 -1.58 27.85 -23.88
C MET A 557 -1.43 28.47 -25.28
N GLU A 558 -1.44 27.67 -26.35
CA GLU A 558 -1.45 28.22 -27.72
C GLU A 558 -2.71 29.07 -27.98
N GLU A 559 -3.88 28.58 -27.62
CA GLU A 559 -5.12 29.30 -27.77
C GLU A 559 -5.15 30.57 -26.89
N ALA A 560 -4.66 30.50 -25.66
CA ALA A 560 -4.53 31.64 -24.78
C ALA A 560 -3.59 32.73 -25.40
N ALA A 561 -2.50 32.31 -26.03
CA ALA A 561 -1.60 33.23 -26.74
C ALA A 561 -2.29 33.94 -27.90
N ARG A 562 -3.06 33.22 -28.74
CA ARG A 562 -3.82 33.79 -29.87
C ARG A 562 -4.84 34.81 -29.41
N HIS A 563 -5.48 34.57 -28.26
CA HIS A 563 -6.52 35.42 -27.70
C HIS A 563 -6.00 36.45 -26.70
N LYS A 564 -4.68 36.47 -26.42
CA LYS A 564 -4.02 37.35 -25.44
C LYS A 564 -4.56 37.15 -24.02
N ILE A 565 -4.91 35.94 -23.67
CA ILE A 565 -5.42 35.51 -22.36
C ILE A 565 -4.23 35.13 -21.48
N ALA A 566 -4.21 35.56 -20.22
CA ALA A 566 -3.21 35.16 -19.26
C ALA A 566 -3.43 33.69 -18.84
N VAL A 567 -2.35 32.97 -18.53
CA VAL A 567 -2.42 31.58 -18.07
C VAL A 567 -1.85 31.47 -16.66
N VAL A 568 -2.59 30.83 -15.77
CA VAL A 568 -2.18 30.50 -14.41
C VAL A 568 -2.20 28.99 -14.23
N VAL A 569 -1.05 28.39 -13.87
CA VAL A 569 -0.95 26.96 -13.56
C VAL A 569 -0.82 26.78 -12.06
N LEU A 570 -1.77 26.07 -11.45
CA LEU A 570 -1.73 25.65 -10.05
C LEU A 570 -0.96 24.32 -10.00
N ASP A 571 0.30 24.39 -9.60
CA ASP A 571 1.21 23.25 -9.77
C ASP A 571 0.91 22.13 -8.78
N ARG A 572 1.19 20.89 -9.23
CA ARG A 572 0.97 19.64 -8.48
C ARG A 572 2.20 18.72 -8.57
N PRO A 573 2.40 17.81 -7.60
CA PRO A 573 3.51 16.86 -7.62
C PRO A 573 3.56 16.04 -8.91
N ASN A 574 4.77 15.80 -9.43
CA ASN A 574 4.96 14.69 -10.34
C ASN A 574 4.93 13.40 -9.51
N PRO A 575 3.95 12.50 -9.71
CA PRO A 575 3.73 11.40 -8.78
C PRO A 575 4.85 10.34 -8.79
N ILE A 576 5.55 10.19 -9.90
CA ILE A 576 6.65 9.26 -10.05
C ILE A 576 8.02 9.92 -9.86
N ASN A 577 8.09 10.96 -9.06
CA ASN A 577 9.15 11.91 -8.73
C ASN A 577 9.64 12.78 -9.92
N GLY A 578 10.30 13.87 -9.59
CA GLY A 578 10.87 14.79 -10.57
C GLY A 578 12.36 14.54 -10.85
N TRP A 579 12.97 13.56 -10.19
CA TRP A 579 14.40 13.29 -10.29
C TRP A 579 14.74 12.39 -11.47
N GLN A 580 14.06 11.26 -11.59
CA GLN A 580 14.33 10.24 -12.59
C GLN A 580 13.84 10.65 -13.97
N ILE A 581 14.67 10.40 -14.96
CA ILE A 581 14.39 10.60 -16.39
C ILE A 581 14.68 9.27 -17.06
N GLU A 582 13.83 8.86 -18.01
CA GLU A 582 14.04 7.61 -18.70
C GLU A 582 13.36 7.61 -20.08
N GLY A 583 14.03 7.02 -21.04
CA GLY A 583 13.51 6.75 -22.37
C GLY A 583 14.01 7.68 -23.47
N PRO A 584 13.79 7.30 -24.73
CA PRO A 584 14.22 8.11 -25.89
C PRO A 584 13.39 9.40 -25.97
N LEU A 585 13.97 10.44 -26.56
CA LEU A 585 13.24 11.62 -26.97
C LEU A 585 12.25 11.26 -28.10
N SER A 586 11.03 11.77 -28.03
CA SER A 586 10.12 11.70 -29.17
C SER A 586 10.60 12.63 -30.29
N PRO A 587 10.28 12.31 -31.58
CA PRO A 587 10.47 13.25 -32.68
C PRO A 587 9.66 14.53 -32.48
N GLU A 588 10.01 15.59 -33.22
CA GLU A 588 9.19 16.79 -33.30
C GLU A 588 7.77 16.46 -33.81
N PRO A 589 6.71 17.02 -33.22
CA PRO A 589 5.37 16.89 -33.75
C PRO A 589 5.30 17.33 -35.22
N GLY A 590 4.76 16.46 -36.09
CA GLY A 590 4.67 16.72 -37.54
C GLY A 590 5.85 16.20 -38.36
N ALA A 591 6.91 15.66 -37.76
CA ALA A 591 7.93 14.93 -38.49
C ALA A 591 7.35 13.65 -39.12
N SER A 592 7.89 13.16 -40.26
CA SER A 592 7.38 11.97 -40.96
C SER A 592 7.31 10.69 -40.14
N GLU A 593 8.14 10.60 -39.11
CA GLU A 593 8.15 9.49 -38.13
C GLU A 593 7.54 9.90 -36.79
N SER A 594 6.92 11.08 -36.72
CA SER A 594 6.26 11.49 -35.48
C SER A 594 5.08 10.59 -35.18
N PRO A 595 5.01 9.96 -34.00
CA PRO A 595 3.77 9.42 -33.53
C PRO A 595 2.72 10.53 -33.52
N ASN A 596 1.47 10.17 -33.76
CA ASN A 596 0.35 11.12 -33.76
C ASN A 596 0.49 12.17 -32.65
N THR A 597 0.15 13.41 -32.92
CA THR A 597 0.28 14.58 -32.02
C THR A 597 -0.28 14.41 -30.62
N TYR A 598 -1.11 13.36 -30.40
CA TYR A 598 -1.66 13.03 -29.07
C TYR A 598 -0.65 12.46 -28.04
N ILE A 599 0.62 12.28 -28.42
CA ILE A 599 1.58 11.51 -27.60
C ILE A 599 2.71 12.37 -27.05
N ALA A 600 2.94 13.54 -27.65
CA ALA A 600 3.93 14.50 -27.16
C ALA A 600 3.63 15.90 -27.71
N TYR A 601 3.59 16.91 -26.85
CA TYR A 601 3.48 18.29 -27.28
C TYR A 601 4.81 18.83 -27.83
N MET A 602 5.91 18.30 -27.34
CA MET A 602 7.27 18.58 -27.82
C MET A 602 8.17 17.38 -27.56
N PRO A 603 9.38 17.31 -28.18
CA PRO A 603 10.34 16.26 -27.89
C PRO A 603 10.71 16.18 -26.42
N MET A 604 10.44 15.05 -25.81
CA MET A 604 10.79 14.76 -24.41
C MET A 604 10.92 13.25 -24.18
N PRO A 605 11.65 12.80 -23.13
CA PRO A 605 11.72 11.40 -22.77
C PRO A 605 10.36 10.91 -22.22
N ILE A 606 10.15 9.61 -22.22
CA ILE A 606 8.89 9.01 -21.73
C ILE A 606 8.64 9.39 -20.26
N ARG A 607 9.64 9.24 -19.41
CA ARG A 607 9.63 9.74 -18.04
C ARG A 607 10.40 11.05 -17.99
N HIS A 608 9.67 12.17 -18.02
CA HIS A 608 10.27 13.50 -18.24
C HIS A 608 10.77 14.18 -16.95
N GLY A 609 10.25 13.80 -15.78
CA GLY A 609 10.68 14.32 -14.48
C GLY A 609 10.41 15.81 -14.26
N LEU A 610 9.30 16.35 -14.80
CA LEU A 610 8.85 17.72 -14.62
C LEU A 610 7.44 17.73 -14.03
N THR A 611 7.09 18.80 -13.29
CA THR A 611 5.71 19.09 -12.89
C THR A 611 4.98 19.81 -14.03
N MET A 612 3.64 19.94 -13.90
CA MET A 612 2.84 20.68 -14.89
C MET A 612 3.25 22.15 -14.97
N GLY A 613 3.57 22.78 -13.84
CA GLY A 613 4.07 24.18 -13.83
C GLY A 613 5.43 24.33 -14.50
N GLU A 614 6.34 23.36 -14.33
CA GLU A 614 7.65 23.33 -14.99
C GLU A 614 7.51 23.08 -16.50
N LEU A 615 6.59 22.20 -16.91
CA LEU A 615 6.25 21.97 -18.32
C LEU A 615 5.64 23.22 -18.95
N ALA A 616 4.76 23.91 -18.27
CA ALA A 616 4.16 25.17 -18.78
C ALA A 616 5.23 26.23 -19.04
N ARG A 617 6.19 26.40 -18.14
CA ARG A 617 7.33 27.32 -18.33
C ARG A 617 8.16 26.93 -19.57
N MET A 618 8.46 25.64 -19.70
CA MET A 618 9.21 25.11 -20.84
C MET A 618 8.43 25.31 -22.15
N TYR A 619 7.14 25.02 -22.21
CA TYR A 619 6.33 25.19 -23.41
C TYR A 619 6.25 26.64 -23.82
N ASN A 620 6.08 27.57 -22.87
CA ASN A 620 6.03 29.00 -23.14
C ASN A 620 7.31 29.51 -23.80
N ASP A 621 8.48 29.06 -23.32
CA ASP A 621 9.80 29.49 -23.82
C ASP A 621 10.20 28.73 -25.10
N GLU A 622 10.26 27.42 -25.09
CA GLU A 622 10.77 26.59 -26.18
C GLU A 622 9.85 26.58 -27.42
N ARG A 623 8.53 26.88 -27.26
CA ARG A 623 7.56 27.02 -28.35
C ARG A 623 7.26 28.48 -28.69
N HIS A 624 7.92 29.44 -28.04
CA HIS A 624 7.77 30.87 -28.25
C HIS A 624 6.32 31.34 -28.18
N LEU A 625 5.54 30.79 -27.23
CA LEU A 625 4.11 31.10 -27.11
C LEU A 625 3.86 32.54 -26.65
N ASN A 626 4.79 33.10 -25.87
CA ASN A 626 4.74 34.45 -25.31
C ASN A 626 3.46 34.75 -24.51
N VAL A 627 2.94 33.71 -23.82
CA VAL A 627 1.79 33.85 -22.93
C VAL A 627 2.20 34.55 -21.64
N ALA A 628 1.34 35.42 -21.13
CA ALA A 628 1.48 35.95 -19.78
C ALA A 628 1.26 34.81 -18.75
N LEU A 629 2.31 34.02 -18.50
CA LEU A 629 2.25 32.81 -17.66
C LEU A 629 2.62 33.11 -16.20
N THR A 630 1.80 32.64 -15.27
CA THR A 630 2.10 32.58 -13.85
C THR A 630 1.98 31.14 -13.38
N VAL A 631 2.98 30.62 -12.70
CA VAL A 631 2.91 29.32 -12.02
C VAL A 631 2.79 29.58 -10.52
N VAL A 632 1.70 29.11 -9.93
CA VAL A 632 1.57 29.07 -8.47
C VAL A 632 2.24 27.79 -8.01
N ALA A 633 3.47 27.95 -7.56
CA ALA A 633 4.32 26.83 -7.17
C ALA A 633 3.81 26.16 -5.89
N MET A 634 4.07 24.85 -5.79
CA MET A 634 3.86 24.10 -4.56
C MET A 634 4.82 24.57 -3.46
N GLU A 635 4.45 24.34 -2.23
CA GLU A 635 5.37 24.43 -1.09
C GLU A 635 5.64 23.06 -0.51
N ASN A 636 6.86 22.86 0.01
CA ASN A 636 7.32 21.67 0.70
C ASN A 636 7.43 20.39 -0.15
N TRP A 637 7.21 20.43 -1.45
CA TRP A 637 7.51 19.31 -2.35
C TRP A 637 8.98 19.32 -2.75
N ARG A 638 9.59 18.15 -2.73
CA ARG A 638 10.97 17.93 -3.18
C ARG A 638 10.96 17.11 -4.45
N ARG A 639 11.96 17.31 -5.27
CA ARG A 639 12.09 16.64 -6.57
C ARG A 639 12.25 15.13 -6.48
N ASP A 640 12.83 14.64 -5.39
CA ASP A 640 13.00 13.21 -5.11
C ASP A 640 11.78 12.55 -4.45
N ASP A 641 10.76 13.33 -4.04
CA ASP A 641 9.55 12.81 -3.44
C ASP A 641 8.70 12.05 -4.48
N TRP A 642 8.24 10.87 -4.10
CA TRP A 642 7.12 10.19 -4.72
C TRP A 642 5.80 10.76 -4.20
N TYR A 643 4.68 10.45 -4.87
CA TYR A 643 3.40 11.06 -4.50
C TYR A 643 3.00 10.80 -3.04
N ASP A 644 3.23 9.61 -2.52
CA ASP A 644 2.96 9.22 -1.13
C ASP A 644 3.88 9.92 -0.11
N ASP A 645 5.05 10.41 -0.54
CA ASP A 645 5.92 11.25 0.30
C ASP A 645 5.35 12.67 0.45
N SER A 646 4.49 13.12 -0.45
CA SER A 646 3.86 14.44 -0.42
C SER A 646 2.83 14.60 0.71
N GLY A 647 2.30 13.48 1.24
CA GLY A 647 1.21 13.48 2.22
C GLY A 647 -0.17 13.86 1.65
N LEU A 648 -0.30 13.92 0.32
CA LEU A 648 -1.57 14.13 -0.38
C LEU A 648 -2.28 12.79 -0.60
N ALA A 649 -3.61 12.80 -0.54
CA ALA A 649 -4.42 11.64 -0.88
C ALA A 649 -4.37 11.36 -2.39
N TRP A 650 -4.17 10.09 -2.78
CA TRP A 650 -4.27 9.71 -4.18
C TRP A 650 -5.70 9.86 -4.67
N ILE A 651 -5.87 10.60 -5.77
CA ILE A 651 -7.13 10.72 -6.49
C ILE A 651 -6.85 10.23 -7.91
N ASN A 652 -7.56 9.22 -8.35
CA ASN A 652 -7.31 8.56 -9.64
C ASN A 652 -7.31 9.57 -10.80
N PRO A 653 -6.19 9.86 -11.46
CA PRO A 653 -6.16 10.81 -12.58
C PRO A 653 -7.02 10.37 -13.78
N SER A 654 -7.23 9.06 -13.89
CA SER A 654 -8.19 8.44 -14.81
C SER A 654 -8.78 7.18 -14.18
N PRO A 655 -9.88 6.62 -14.70
CA PRO A 655 -10.49 5.39 -14.19
C PRO A 655 -9.54 4.19 -14.15
N ASN A 656 -8.51 4.17 -14.99
CA ASN A 656 -7.52 3.12 -15.08
C ASN A 656 -6.19 3.46 -14.39
N MET A 657 -6.09 4.60 -13.68
CA MET A 657 -4.89 4.99 -12.92
C MET A 657 -5.23 5.11 -11.44
N ARG A 658 -5.40 3.97 -10.75
CA ARG A 658 -6.04 3.87 -9.44
C ARG A 658 -5.09 3.98 -8.26
N ASN A 659 -3.78 3.84 -8.50
CA ASN A 659 -2.77 3.91 -7.44
C ASN A 659 -1.40 4.33 -7.98
N LEU A 660 -0.47 4.59 -7.07
CA LEU A 660 0.89 5.01 -7.41
C LEU A 660 1.71 3.92 -8.13
N ASN A 661 1.47 2.63 -7.86
CA ASN A 661 2.20 1.55 -8.55
C ASN A 661 1.87 1.55 -10.04
N GLN A 662 0.60 1.78 -10.39
CA GLN A 662 0.16 1.91 -11.78
C GLN A 662 0.88 3.07 -12.46
N ALA A 663 0.95 4.23 -11.81
CA ALA A 663 1.68 5.38 -12.35
C ALA A 663 3.19 5.10 -12.51
N ALA A 664 3.80 4.36 -11.58
CA ALA A 664 5.23 4.00 -11.63
C ALA A 664 5.55 3.01 -12.76
N LEU A 665 4.64 2.08 -13.07
CA LEU A 665 4.81 1.09 -14.14
C LEU A 665 4.40 1.64 -15.51
N TYR A 666 3.50 2.61 -15.54
CA TYR A 666 2.87 3.15 -16.76
C TYR A 666 3.88 3.61 -17.84
N PRO A 667 5.01 4.25 -17.54
CA PRO A 667 5.98 4.65 -18.57
C PRO A 667 6.50 3.49 -19.42
N GLY A 668 6.48 2.27 -18.91
CA GLY A 668 6.90 1.06 -19.63
C GLY A 668 5.74 0.26 -20.18
N ILE A 669 4.76 -0.04 -19.33
CA ILE A 669 3.67 -0.95 -19.71
C ILE A 669 2.57 -0.25 -20.53
N GLY A 670 2.40 1.05 -20.40
CA GLY A 670 1.39 1.82 -21.14
C GLY A 670 1.54 1.69 -22.66
N ALA A 671 2.77 1.55 -23.18
CA ALA A 671 3.02 1.35 -24.60
C ALA A 671 2.35 0.09 -25.18
N PHE A 672 2.13 -0.93 -24.34
CA PHE A 672 1.47 -2.18 -24.78
C PHE A 672 -0.04 -2.03 -25.04
N GLU A 673 -0.63 -0.89 -24.68
CA GLU A 673 -2.00 -0.57 -25.10
C GLU A 673 -2.16 -0.59 -26.63
N LEU A 674 -1.08 -0.38 -27.35
CA LEU A 674 -1.06 -0.41 -28.82
C LEU A 674 -0.52 -1.75 -29.40
N SER A 675 -0.37 -2.80 -28.57
CA SER A 675 -0.03 -4.15 -29.01
C SER A 675 -1.26 -5.07 -28.96
N ASN A 676 -1.10 -6.34 -29.27
CA ASN A 676 -2.11 -7.38 -29.06
C ASN A 676 -2.02 -8.06 -27.68
N VAL A 677 -1.60 -7.33 -26.65
CA VAL A 677 -1.55 -7.77 -25.26
C VAL A 677 -2.50 -6.90 -24.44
N SER A 678 -3.28 -7.49 -23.55
CA SER A 678 -4.04 -6.75 -22.54
C SER A 678 -3.09 -6.24 -21.47
N VAL A 679 -3.21 -4.96 -21.10
CA VAL A 679 -2.50 -4.34 -19.97
C VAL A 679 -3.36 -4.30 -18.70
N GLY A 680 -4.33 -5.19 -18.59
CA GLY A 680 -5.21 -5.28 -17.44
C GLY A 680 -6.35 -4.25 -17.40
N ARG A 681 -6.55 -3.42 -18.44
CA ARG A 681 -7.77 -2.58 -18.54
C ARG A 681 -9.01 -3.46 -18.57
N GLY A 682 -10.07 -3.04 -17.91
CA GLY A 682 -11.25 -3.88 -17.68
C GLY A 682 -11.08 -4.85 -16.50
N THR A 683 -10.02 -4.70 -15.70
CA THR A 683 -9.84 -5.37 -14.41
C THR A 683 -9.63 -4.32 -13.31
N ASP A 684 -9.49 -4.77 -12.07
CA ASP A 684 -9.17 -3.86 -10.95
C ASP A 684 -7.69 -3.47 -10.86
N GLN A 685 -6.83 -4.10 -11.68
CA GLN A 685 -5.37 -3.91 -11.67
C GLN A 685 -4.80 -3.51 -13.06
N PRO A 686 -5.34 -2.45 -13.70
CA PRO A 686 -4.80 -1.96 -14.96
C PRO A 686 -3.35 -1.52 -14.75
N PHE A 687 -2.49 -1.83 -15.73
CA PHE A 687 -1.06 -1.51 -15.76
C PHE A 687 -0.19 -2.19 -14.69
N GLU A 688 -0.75 -2.94 -13.75
CA GLU A 688 0.01 -3.78 -12.81
C GLU A 688 0.13 -5.23 -13.29
N GLN A 689 -0.67 -5.61 -14.29
CA GLN A 689 -0.63 -6.90 -14.95
C GLN A 689 -0.78 -6.78 -16.46
N PHE A 690 -0.25 -7.75 -17.17
CA PHE A 690 -0.47 -7.86 -18.60
C PHE A 690 -0.54 -9.32 -19.03
N GLY A 691 -1.25 -9.59 -20.14
CA GLY A 691 -1.43 -10.95 -20.61
C GLY A 691 -2.24 -11.04 -21.88
N ALA A 692 -2.36 -12.26 -22.40
CA ALA A 692 -3.21 -12.61 -23.54
C ALA A 692 -3.62 -14.10 -23.44
N PRO A 693 -4.64 -14.55 -24.18
CA PRO A 693 -5.06 -15.96 -24.16
C PRO A 693 -3.96 -16.94 -24.59
N TRP A 694 -3.05 -16.50 -25.44
CA TRP A 694 -1.95 -17.30 -26.01
C TRP A 694 -0.66 -17.28 -25.17
N ILE A 695 -0.62 -16.56 -24.05
CA ILE A 695 0.56 -16.47 -23.18
C ILE A 695 0.57 -17.61 -22.16
N ASP A 696 1.73 -18.23 -21.95
CA ASP A 696 2.04 -19.05 -20.77
C ASP A 696 2.63 -18.14 -19.68
N GLY A 697 1.78 -17.74 -18.72
CA GLY A 697 2.16 -16.79 -17.65
C GLY A 697 3.25 -17.34 -16.73
N VAL A 698 3.27 -18.66 -16.46
CA VAL A 698 4.30 -19.28 -15.61
C VAL A 698 5.66 -19.17 -16.29
N ARG A 699 5.73 -19.61 -17.54
CA ARG A 699 6.98 -19.57 -18.31
C ARG A 699 7.46 -18.14 -18.55
N LEU A 700 6.55 -17.20 -18.80
CA LEU A 700 6.89 -15.80 -18.99
C LEU A 700 7.45 -15.18 -17.69
N ALA A 701 6.84 -15.48 -16.53
CA ALA A 701 7.35 -15.02 -15.24
C ALA A 701 8.76 -15.56 -14.95
N GLU A 702 9.03 -16.83 -15.23
CA GLU A 702 10.37 -17.42 -15.10
C GLU A 702 11.40 -16.66 -15.98
N VAL A 703 11.09 -16.46 -17.26
CA VAL A 703 11.97 -15.80 -18.22
C VAL A 703 12.26 -14.35 -17.79
N LEU A 704 11.23 -13.59 -17.39
CA LEU A 704 11.41 -12.21 -16.98
C LEU A 704 12.17 -12.10 -15.64
N ASN A 705 11.93 -12.97 -14.68
CA ASN A 705 12.65 -12.99 -13.41
C ASN A 705 14.13 -13.39 -13.58
N ALA A 706 14.43 -14.28 -14.53
CA ALA A 706 15.80 -14.67 -14.86
C ALA A 706 16.63 -13.51 -15.47
N ARG A 707 15.97 -12.46 -15.98
CA ARG A 707 16.64 -11.25 -16.51
C ARG A 707 17.09 -10.29 -15.41
N HIS A 708 16.72 -10.53 -14.16
CA HIS A 708 17.08 -9.71 -12.99
C HIS A 708 16.80 -8.21 -13.16
N ILE A 709 15.63 -7.86 -13.73
CA ILE A 709 15.22 -6.48 -13.96
C ILE A 709 15.13 -5.77 -12.60
N ALA A 710 15.90 -4.71 -12.44
CA ALA A 710 16.01 -4.01 -11.16
C ALA A 710 14.66 -3.41 -10.71
N GLY A 711 14.31 -3.59 -9.45
CA GLY A 711 13.15 -2.96 -8.83
C GLY A 711 11.80 -3.58 -9.15
N VAL A 712 11.73 -4.72 -9.85
CA VAL A 712 10.48 -5.41 -10.17
C VAL A 712 10.65 -6.93 -10.11
N ARG A 713 9.56 -7.64 -9.80
CA ARG A 713 9.40 -9.09 -9.92
C ARG A 713 8.09 -9.40 -10.62
N PHE A 714 8.07 -10.54 -11.32
CA PHE A 714 6.95 -10.99 -12.13
C PHE A 714 6.36 -12.26 -11.55
N TYR A 715 5.04 -12.29 -11.39
CA TYR A 715 4.31 -13.44 -10.88
C TYR A 715 3.27 -13.88 -11.91
N PRO A 716 3.09 -15.18 -12.15
CA PRO A 716 2.09 -15.66 -13.09
C PRO A 716 0.69 -15.29 -12.60
N VAL A 717 -0.15 -14.83 -13.53
CA VAL A 717 -1.53 -14.44 -13.26
C VAL A 717 -2.44 -14.92 -14.39
N ALA A 718 -3.69 -15.24 -14.05
CA ALA A 718 -4.79 -15.37 -14.99
C ALA A 718 -5.85 -14.32 -14.63
N PHE A 719 -6.39 -13.65 -15.63
CA PHE A 719 -7.41 -12.62 -15.45
C PHE A 719 -8.35 -12.55 -16.65
N THR A 720 -9.58 -12.10 -16.40
CA THR A 720 -10.58 -11.93 -17.46
C THR A 720 -11.02 -10.47 -17.46
N PRO A 721 -10.60 -9.65 -18.44
CA PRO A 721 -11.06 -8.26 -18.53
C PRO A 721 -12.59 -8.21 -18.81
N ASN A 722 -13.28 -7.26 -18.20
CA ASN A 722 -14.70 -7.02 -18.53
C ASN A 722 -14.87 -5.95 -19.63
N ALA A 723 -13.80 -5.32 -20.06
CA ALA A 723 -13.76 -4.31 -21.11
C ALA A 723 -12.39 -4.28 -21.80
N SER A 724 -12.25 -3.51 -22.90
CA SER A 724 -11.01 -3.35 -23.66
C SER A 724 -10.59 -4.65 -24.37
N LYS A 725 -9.28 -4.92 -24.52
CA LYS A 725 -8.78 -6.11 -25.20
C LYS A 725 -9.12 -7.37 -24.44
N TYR A 726 -9.56 -8.38 -25.18
CA TYR A 726 -9.97 -9.69 -24.65
C TYR A 726 -11.11 -9.60 -23.62
N ALA A 727 -12.04 -8.66 -23.80
CA ALA A 727 -13.20 -8.55 -22.92
C ALA A 727 -13.96 -9.88 -22.85
N ASN A 728 -14.16 -10.38 -21.61
CA ASN A 728 -14.79 -11.65 -21.29
C ASN A 728 -14.03 -12.92 -21.76
N GLU A 729 -12.74 -12.79 -22.10
CA GLU A 729 -11.86 -13.88 -22.45
C GLU A 729 -10.73 -14.02 -21.40
N GLU A 730 -10.43 -15.24 -20.98
CA GLU A 730 -9.35 -15.49 -20.03
C GLU A 730 -7.99 -15.17 -20.66
N CYS A 731 -7.28 -14.23 -20.07
CA CYS A 731 -5.88 -13.93 -20.35
C CYS A 731 -4.98 -14.60 -19.32
N ARG A 732 -3.86 -15.15 -19.75
CA ARG A 732 -2.76 -15.57 -18.90
C ARG A 732 -1.59 -14.64 -19.10
N GLY A 733 -0.84 -14.39 -18.06
CA GLY A 733 0.26 -13.45 -18.15
C GLY A 733 0.99 -13.30 -16.83
N VAL A 734 1.46 -12.09 -16.57
CA VAL A 734 2.20 -11.80 -15.34
C VAL A 734 1.67 -10.55 -14.66
N PHE A 735 1.73 -10.58 -13.33
CA PHE A 735 1.57 -9.45 -12.44
C PHE A 735 2.96 -8.91 -12.08
N MET A 736 3.10 -7.57 -12.06
CA MET A 736 4.35 -6.87 -11.81
C MET A 736 4.38 -6.32 -10.39
N VAL A 737 5.25 -6.82 -9.54
CA VAL A 737 5.44 -6.33 -8.17
C VAL A 737 6.66 -5.43 -8.13
N ILE A 738 6.46 -4.16 -7.78
CA ILE A 738 7.55 -3.22 -7.55
C ILE A 738 8.24 -3.58 -6.23
N THR A 739 9.49 -4.02 -6.31
CA THR A 739 10.32 -4.36 -5.14
C THR A 739 11.19 -3.20 -4.67
N ASN A 740 11.52 -2.29 -5.58
CA ASN A 740 12.24 -1.06 -5.29
C ASN A 740 11.95 0.00 -6.36
N ARG A 741 11.05 0.94 -6.05
CA ARG A 741 10.63 1.97 -7.00
C ARG A 741 11.75 2.92 -7.43
N ASN A 742 12.78 3.11 -6.58
CA ASN A 742 13.92 3.96 -6.91
C ASN A 742 14.94 3.29 -7.84
N ALA A 743 14.97 1.95 -7.84
CA ALA A 743 15.78 1.16 -8.76
C ALA A 743 15.04 0.80 -10.06
N LEU A 744 13.70 0.93 -10.07
CA LEU A 744 12.87 0.59 -11.22
C LEU A 744 13.14 1.55 -12.39
N GLN A 745 13.45 0.97 -13.54
CA GLN A 745 13.53 1.62 -14.83
C GLN A 745 12.36 1.11 -15.70
N PRO A 746 11.17 1.73 -15.60
CA PRO A 746 9.97 1.19 -16.22
C PRO A 746 10.03 1.15 -17.75
N VAL A 747 10.69 2.12 -18.40
CA VAL A 747 10.79 2.13 -19.87
C VAL A 747 11.70 1.00 -20.34
N ARG A 748 12.85 0.78 -19.69
CA ARG A 748 13.69 -0.38 -19.93
C ARG A 748 12.96 -1.68 -19.65
N MET A 749 12.22 -1.78 -18.55
CA MET A 749 11.38 -2.94 -18.25
C MET A 749 10.42 -3.24 -19.41
N GLY A 750 9.83 -2.21 -20.02
CA GLY A 750 9.00 -2.37 -21.23
C GLY A 750 9.75 -3.03 -22.38
N LEU A 751 11.00 -2.64 -22.66
CA LEU A 751 11.83 -3.30 -23.67
C LEU A 751 12.17 -4.76 -23.31
N GLU A 752 12.43 -5.05 -22.04
CA GLU A 752 12.68 -6.42 -21.57
C GLU A 752 11.44 -7.31 -21.82
N ILE A 753 10.24 -6.76 -21.60
CA ILE A 753 8.99 -7.45 -21.88
C ILE A 753 8.79 -7.67 -23.39
N VAL A 754 9.04 -6.65 -24.22
CA VAL A 754 8.99 -6.81 -25.70
C VAL A 754 9.94 -7.91 -26.16
N SER A 755 11.18 -7.88 -25.68
CA SER A 755 12.20 -8.88 -26.01
C SER A 755 11.79 -10.30 -25.60
N ALA A 756 11.25 -10.45 -24.37
CA ALA A 756 10.78 -11.76 -23.88
C ALA A 756 9.60 -12.29 -24.72
N LEU A 757 8.58 -11.45 -24.95
CA LEU A 757 7.40 -11.84 -25.73
C LEU A 757 7.78 -12.17 -27.19
N ALA A 758 8.62 -11.38 -27.82
CA ALA A 758 9.08 -11.63 -29.20
C ALA A 758 9.87 -12.93 -29.29
N SER A 759 10.75 -13.21 -28.33
CA SER A 759 11.54 -14.45 -28.30
C SER A 759 10.70 -15.69 -28.04
N MET A 760 9.71 -15.60 -27.13
CA MET A 760 8.90 -16.75 -26.70
C MET A 760 7.78 -17.08 -27.69
N TYR A 761 7.17 -16.07 -28.30
CA TYR A 761 5.91 -16.24 -29.03
C TYR A 761 5.99 -15.83 -30.52
N GLY A 762 7.11 -15.25 -30.96
CA GLY A 762 7.35 -14.92 -32.38
C GLY A 762 6.20 -14.11 -32.99
N ASN A 763 5.58 -14.64 -34.02
CA ASN A 763 4.49 -13.97 -34.76
C ASN A 763 3.17 -13.87 -33.98
N ALA A 764 2.99 -14.58 -32.86
CA ALA A 764 1.80 -14.44 -32.03
C ALA A 764 1.78 -13.12 -31.26
N PHE A 765 2.96 -12.53 -31.00
CA PHE A 765 3.09 -11.21 -30.41
C PHE A 765 3.22 -10.12 -31.47
N ASP A 766 2.30 -9.16 -31.49
CA ASP A 766 2.34 -8.00 -32.37
C ASP A 766 2.63 -6.69 -31.62
N PRO A 767 3.88 -6.26 -31.56
CA PRO A 767 4.26 -4.95 -31.02
C PRO A 767 4.27 -3.84 -32.08
N SER A 768 3.73 -4.06 -33.27
CA SER A 768 3.93 -3.18 -34.44
C SER A 768 3.51 -1.73 -34.23
N SER A 769 2.63 -1.44 -33.27
CA SER A 769 2.16 -0.10 -32.94
C SER A 769 2.71 0.46 -31.63
N THR A 770 3.40 -0.35 -30.79
CA THR A 770 3.94 0.09 -29.49
C THR A 770 4.93 1.26 -29.61
N TRP A 771 5.63 1.33 -30.76
CA TRP A 771 6.59 2.40 -31.01
C TRP A 771 5.97 3.81 -30.95
N ARG A 772 4.68 3.93 -31.20
CA ARG A 772 3.98 5.23 -31.16
C ARG A 772 4.05 5.85 -29.77
N LEU A 773 3.92 5.05 -28.71
CA LEU A 773 4.04 5.51 -27.33
C LEU A 773 5.50 5.54 -26.87
N PHE A 774 6.33 4.59 -27.31
CA PHE A 774 7.78 4.69 -27.09
C PHE A 774 8.41 5.93 -27.77
N GLY A 775 7.81 6.45 -28.86
CA GLY A 775 8.29 7.63 -29.58
C GLY A 775 9.33 7.33 -30.66
N SER A 776 9.76 6.07 -30.81
CA SER A 776 10.71 5.63 -31.86
C SER A 776 10.48 4.16 -32.17
N ARG A 777 10.63 3.78 -33.45
CA ARG A 777 10.57 2.38 -33.91
C ARG A 777 11.86 1.63 -33.55
N GLU A 778 12.97 2.33 -33.59
CA GLU A 778 14.30 1.74 -33.53
C GLU A 778 14.52 0.88 -32.28
N PRO A 779 14.20 1.31 -31.02
CA PRO A 779 14.40 0.47 -29.84
C PRO A 779 13.58 -0.83 -29.88
N ILE A 780 12.35 -0.76 -30.38
CA ILE A 780 11.45 -1.93 -30.49
C ILE A 780 12.01 -2.93 -31.52
N GLU A 781 12.46 -2.44 -32.68
CA GLU A 781 13.02 -3.29 -33.72
C GLU A 781 14.34 -3.93 -33.32
N ARG A 782 15.20 -3.22 -32.58
CA ARG A 782 16.47 -3.75 -32.08
C ARG A 782 16.24 -4.92 -31.12
N VAL A 783 15.38 -4.76 -30.11
CA VAL A 783 15.10 -5.85 -29.16
C VAL A 783 14.38 -7.02 -29.81
N ARG A 784 13.56 -6.79 -30.85
CA ARG A 784 12.96 -7.86 -31.65
C ARG A 784 13.98 -8.66 -32.46
N ARG A 785 15.08 -8.06 -32.89
CA ARG A 785 16.20 -8.75 -33.55
C ARG A 785 17.13 -9.47 -32.57
N GLY A 786 16.83 -9.41 -31.25
CA GLY A 786 17.57 -10.11 -30.20
C GLY A 786 18.69 -9.29 -29.57
N GLU A 787 18.74 -7.96 -29.81
CA GLU A 787 19.67 -7.12 -29.09
C GLU A 787 19.29 -7.01 -27.60
N ASP A 788 20.29 -6.93 -26.73
CA ASP A 788 20.11 -6.81 -25.30
C ASP A 788 19.35 -5.50 -24.94
N PRO A 789 18.16 -5.57 -24.31
CA PRO A 789 17.43 -4.39 -23.87
C PRO A 789 18.23 -3.42 -23.00
N ALA A 790 19.20 -3.93 -22.23
CA ALA A 790 20.09 -3.08 -21.43
C ALA A 790 21.00 -2.24 -22.33
N ALA A 791 21.58 -2.82 -23.37
CA ALA A 791 22.41 -2.10 -24.34
C ALA A 791 21.58 -1.10 -25.15
N VAL A 792 20.35 -1.48 -25.55
CA VAL A 792 19.44 -0.59 -26.27
C VAL A 792 19.06 0.61 -25.42
N SER A 793 18.70 0.41 -24.16
CA SER A 793 18.33 1.50 -23.25
C SER A 793 19.52 2.39 -22.87
N ALA A 794 20.73 1.84 -22.78
CA ALA A 794 21.93 2.62 -22.51
C ALA A 794 22.22 3.68 -23.59
N ALA A 795 21.78 3.46 -24.83
CA ALA A 795 21.89 4.43 -25.92
C ALA A 795 21.12 5.74 -25.67
N TRP A 796 20.10 5.73 -24.80
CA TRP A 796 19.33 6.94 -24.46
C TRP A 796 20.08 7.92 -23.55
N SER A 797 21.21 7.52 -22.99
CA SER A 797 21.98 8.33 -22.04
C SER A 797 22.34 9.72 -22.56
N THR A 798 22.62 9.85 -23.87
CA THR A 798 22.92 11.13 -24.53
C THR A 798 21.69 12.02 -24.58
N ASP A 799 20.53 11.47 -24.94
CA ASP A 799 19.26 12.19 -25.00
C ASP A 799 18.79 12.59 -23.60
N GLU A 800 18.90 11.70 -22.63
CA GLU A 800 18.60 11.99 -21.24
C GLU A 800 19.50 13.10 -20.67
N ALA A 801 20.78 13.07 -20.99
CA ALA A 801 21.72 14.14 -20.59
C ALA A 801 21.39 15.47 -21.25
N ARG A 802 21.00 15.46 -22.54
CA ARG A 802 20.50 16.66 -23.25
C ARG A 802 19.24 17.19 -22.57
N TRP A 803 18.29 16.31 -22.26
CA TRP A 803 17.05 16.68 -21.59
C TRP A 803 17.29 17.24 -20.18
N ARG A 804 18.20 16.64 -19.40
CA ARG A 804 18.57 17.16 -18.08
C ARG A 804 19.12 18.59 -18.15
N ARG A 805 19.94 18.90 -19.17
CA ARG A 805 20.45 20.27 -19.39
C ARG A 805 19.34 21.23 -19.80
N LEU A 806 18.46 20.82 -20.72
CA LEU A 806 17.35 21.64 -21.20
C LEU A 806 16.39 21.98 -20.06
N ARG A 807 15.89 20.95 -19.36
CA ARG A 807 14.90 21.15 -18.30
C ARG A 807 15.40 21.96 -17.10
N ALA A 808 16.72 21.97 -16.87
CA ALA A 808 17.33 22.67 -15.73
C ALA A 808 16.95 24.15 -15.66
N LYS A 809 16.68 24.80 -16.79
CA LYS A 809 16.22 26.21 -16.86
C LYS A 809 14.83 26.42 -16.26
N TYR A 810 14.01 25.39 -16.24
CA TYR A 810 12.57 25.48 -15.93
C TYR A 810 12.21 24.96 -14.56
N LEU A 811 13.16 24.34 -13.85
CA LEU A 811 12.94 23.74 -12.55
C LEU A 811 12.51 24.77 -11.50
N LEU A 812 11.48 24.46 -10.74
CA LEU A 812 10.95 25.27 -9.64
C LEU A 812 11.34 24.69 -8.28
N TYR A 813 11.62 23.40 -8.22
CA TYR A 813 11.84 22.65 -6.99
C TYR A 813 13.23 22.01 -6.98
N ARG A 814 13.78 21.79 -5.77
CA ARG A 814 15.12 21.22 -5.55
C ARG A 814 15.04 19.77 -5.13
#